data_b9e5f58a4a97b2f0db2587fc474d6ee6
#
_entry.id   b9e5f58a4a97b2f0db2587fc474d6ee6
#
_cell.length_a   1.000
_cell.length_b   1.000
_cell.length_c   1.000
_cell.angle_alpha   90.00
_cell.angle_beta   90.00
_cell.angle_gamma   90.00
#
_symmetry.space_group_name_H-M   'P 1'
#
loop_
_entity.id
_entity.type
_entity.pdbx_description
1 polymer ?
#
loop_
_entity_poly.entity_id
_entity_poly.type
_entity_poly.pdbx_seq_one_letter_code
_entity_poly.pdbx_strand_id
1 'polypeptide(L)'
;MLKRQQAESIKNVTVEDPFWTPLQNLVMDVVIPYQKAILEDAVPGAEKSHAIENFRIAAGESRGEFYGMVFQDSDVAKWLEAAAYSLVLRPDAELERQADELIALIGRAQQPDGYLDTYFIVKEPEHKWQNLEECHELYCAGHMIEAGVAYYEATGKTALLDIVRKNADLICARFGKGEGQVRGVPGHQEIELALLRLYDATGEARYLDTARYFLEERGTEPDYFTEERARIGWRHFGPSSGDRNYAQIYAPVKQQTEAVGHSVRAGYMYTAMAHLAAETGDEELLAACRTLWRNIVQQKMYITGGVGATVHGEAFSAGYELPNDLVYAETCASAAMIFFARRMLEAEPKAEYADILEKELYNGLLSGMQLDGRRFFYVNPLEVVPGVSGCLPEYRHVLPVRPQWYACACCPPNVARTLTALGQYAWGENADTVYAHLFLGGRVRCQNGAQLACRSAYPWDGQVSYTVECEKEFALALRIPGWCKRWQLTVNGRAAEAEMKDGYAVLRQSWQRGDTVVLALDMPPRRIYADARVRADAGCVALARGPVVYCVEETDNGGNLAALRLPRTAQLRVCPGGDARLGGVPVLQAEALRLLPGDTLYRDEPPAQQETTLTAVPYYTWGNRGPGGMRVWVRE
;
A
#
# COMPACT_ATOMS: atom_id res chain seq x y z
N MET A 1 -6.65 21.50 -16.15
CA MET A 1 -5.67 20.53 -15.66
C MET A 1 -5.12 21.04 -14.35
N LEU A 2 -5.29 20.28 -13.27
CA LEU A 2 -4.73 20.60 -11.94
C LEU A 2 -3.43 19.86 -11.67
N LYS A 3 -2.99 18.99 -12.58
CA LYS A 3 -1.74 18.24 -12.47
C LYS A 3 -0.56 19.21 -12.40
N ARG A 4 0.05 19.33 -11.23
CA ARG A 4 1.14 20.28 -10.94
C ARG A 4 2.51 19.66 -11.06
N GLN A 5 2.58 18.34 -11.03
CA GLN A 5 3.75 17.54 -11.32
C GLN A 5 3.33 16.17 -11.88
N GLN A 6 4.28 15.46 -12.43
CA GLN A 6 4.15 14.05 -12.79
C GLN A 6 5.19 13.23 -12.04
N ALA A 7 4.81 12.01 -11.63
CA ALA A 7 5.75 11.06 -11.06
C ALA A 7 6.72 10.58 -12.15
N GLU A 8 7.97 10.32 -11.76
CA GLU A 8 8.95 9.77 -12.69
C GLU A 8 8.60 8.33 -13.09
N SER A 9 8.86 8.01 -14.34
CA SER A 9 8.78 6.63 -14.80
C SER A 9 9.81 5.77 -14.07
N ILE A 10 9.42 4.54 -13.72
CA ILE A 10 10.35 3.56 -13.15
C ILE A 10 11.60 3.33 -14.00
N LYS A 11 11.52 3.50 -15.33
CA LYS A 11 12.67 3.42 -16.26
C LYS A 11 13.69 4.54 -16.08
N ASN A 12 13.27 5.64 -15.50
CA ASN A 12 14.10 6.82 -15.30
C ASN A 12 14.76 6.85 -13.92
N VAL A 13 14.40 5.91 -13.03
CA VAL A 13 14.86 5.85 -11.64
C VAL A 13 15.57 4.53 -11.38
N THR A 14 16.81 4.59 -10.91
CA THR A 14 17.48 3.43 -10.31
C THR A 14 17.48 3.57 -8.80
N VAL A 15 17.32 2.46 -8.07
CA VAL A 15 17.41 2.41 -6.60
C VAL A 15 18.66 1.62 -6.24
N GLU A 16 19.61 2.30 -5.58
CA GLU A 16 20.91 1.74 -5.17
C GLU A 16 21.22 2.23 -3.75
N ASP A 17 20.62 1.61 -2.73
CA ASP A 17 20.86 1.95 -1.34
C ASP A 17 20.88 0.72 -0.41
N PRO A 18 21.43 0.86 0.82
CA PRO A 18 21.61 -0.29 1.71
C PRO A 18 20.31 -0.82 2.32
N PHE A 19 19.18 -0.11 2.21
CA PHE A 19 17.90 -0.52 2.77
C PHE A 19 16.98 -1.13 1.71
N TRP A 20 16.71 -0.40 0.62
CA TRP A 20 15.71 -0.82 -0.37
C TRP A 20 16.25 -1.81 -1.40
N THR A 21 17.53 -1.68 -1.81
CA THR A 21 18.10 -2.61 -2.79
C THR A 21 18.04 -4.07 -2.35
N PRO A 22 18.41 -4.43 -1.08
CA PRO A 22 18.23 -5.80 -0.61
C PRO A 22 16.77 -6.27 -0.61
N LEU A 23 15.81 -5.40 -0.29
CA LEU A 23 14.39 -5.73 -0.30
C LEU A 23 13.85 -5.94 -1.72
N GLN A 24 14.24 -5.09 -2.68
CA GLN A 24 13.89 -5.30 -4.08
C GLN A 24 14.50 -6.59 -4.64
N ASN A 25 15.75 -6.88 -4.31
CA ASN A 25 16.39 -8.15 -4.66
C ASN A 25 15.64 -9.35 -4.05
N LEU A 26 15.22 -9.27 -2.78
CA LEU A 26 14.40 -10.30 -2.16
C LEU A 26 13.08 -10.52 -2.92
N VAL A 27 12.44 -9.44 -3.34
CA VAL A 27 11.20 -9.55 -4.14
C VAL A 27 11.48 -10.22 -5.48
N MET A 28 12.51 -9.82 -6.20
CA MET A 28 12.87 -10.38 -7.50
C MET A 28 13.32 -11.85 -7.40
N ASP A 29 14.18 -12.16 -6.42
CA ASP A 29 14.84 -13.47 -6.34
C ASP A 29 14.03 -14.52 -5.57
N VAL A 30 13.11 -14.10 -4.71
CA VAL A 30 12.36 -15.01 -3.82
C VAL A 30 10.85 -14.84 -3.95
N VAL A 31 10.33 -13.62 -3.78
CA VAL A 31 8.87 -13.40 -3.66
C VAL A 31 8.16 -13.71 -4.98
N ILE A 32 8.64 -13.16 -6.10
CA ILE A 32 8.02 -13.37 -7.43
C ILE A 32 8.06 -14.87 -7.83
N PRO A 33 9.20 -15.58 -7.75
CA PRO A 33 9.25 -17.03 -8.02
C PRO A 33 8.36 -17.85 -7.06
N TYR A 34 8.34 -17.50 -5.77
CA TYR A 34 7.52 -18.17 -4.77
C TYR A 34 6.03 -18.00 -5.08
N GLN A 35 5.59 -16.79 -5.38
CA GLN A 35 4.20 -16.52 -5.73
C GLN A 35 3.79 -17.24 -7.02
N LYS A 36 4.67 -17.32 -8.03
CA LYS A 36 4.41 -18.11 -9.24
C LYS A 36 4.16 -19.58 -8.92
N ALA A 37 5.00 -20.16 -8.04
CA ALA A 37 4.83 -21.55 -7.61
C ALA A 37 3.52 -21.75 -6.80
N ILE A 38 3.10 -20.78 -6.01
CA ILE A 38 1.80 -20.80 -5.33
C ILE A 38 0.64 -20.75 -6.33
N LEU A 39 0.68 -19.85 -7.32
CA LEU A 39 -0.37 -19.72 -8.34
C LEU A 39 -0.52 -20.99 -9.19
N GLU A 40 0.51 -21.84 -9.22
CA GLU A 40 0.56 -23.16 -9.87
C GLU A 40 0.28 -24.32 -8.90
N ASP A 41 -0.09 -24.05 -7.64
CA ASP A 41 -0.28 -25.05 -6.58
C ASP A 41 0.97 -25.92 -6.28
N ALA A 42 2.16 -25.44 -6.60
CA ALA A 42 3.41 -26.20 -6.51
C ALA A 42 4.11 -26.10 -5.15
N VAL A 43 3.59 -25.35 -4.18
CA VAL A 43 4.19 -25.20 -2.84
C VAL A 43 3.50 -26.13 -1.84
N PRO A 44 4.20 -27.19 -1.33
CA PRO A 44 3.60 -28.10 -0.38
C PRO A 44 3.21 -27.43 0.95
N GLY A 45 2.01 -27.70 1.43
CA GLY A 45 1.50 -27.21 2.71
C GLY A 45 1.00 -25.78 2.70
N ALA A 46 1.12 -25.05 1.58
CA ALA A 46 0.48 -23.75 1.40
C ALA A 46 -1.00 -23.93 1.04
N GLU A 47 -1.81 -22.91 1.33
CA GLU A 47 -3.19 -22.82 0.84
C GLU A 47 -3.18 -22.82 -0.69
N LYS A 48 -4.09 -23.56 -1.31
CA LYS A 48 -4.17 -23.66 -2.78
C LYS A 48 -4.71 -22.37 -3.39
N SER A 49 -4.07 -21.93 -4.45
CA SER A 49 -4.52 -20.80 -5.27
C SER A 49 -5.36 -21.24 -6.47
N HIS A 50 -4.89 -22.23 -7.22
CA HIS A 50 -5.50 -22.73 -8.46
C HIS A 50 -5.65 -21.68 -9.58
N ALA A 51 -5.12 -20.48 -9.38
CA ALA A 51 -5.40 -19.35 -10.25
C ALA A 51 -4.96 -19.57 -11.70
N ILE A 52 -3.78 -20.12 -11.94
CA ILE A 52 -3.30 -20.42 -13.31
C ILE A 52 -4.08 -21.58 -13.92
N GLU A 53 -4.46 -22.59 -13.13
CA GLU A 53 -5.25 -23.71 -13.63
C GLU A 53 -6.67 -23.26 -14.03
N ASN A 54 -7.28 -22.31 -13.33
CA ASN A 54 -8.55 -21.71 -13.73
C ASN A 54 -8.47 -21.09 -15.15
N PHE A 55 -7.35 -20.44 -15.50
CA PHE A 55 -7.11 -19.93 -16.86
C PHE A 55 -6.94 -21.08 -17.88
N ARG A 56 -6.27 -22.20 -17.53
CA ARG A 56 -6.16 -23.36 -18.43
C ARG A 56 -7.52 -24.00 -18.69
N ILE A 57 -8.36 -24.10 -17.67
CA ILE A 57 -9.74 -24.61 -17.81
C ILE A 57 -10.56 -23.68 -18.70
N ALA A 58 -10.51 -22.36 -18.45
CA ALA A 58 -11.21 -21.34 -19.25
C ALA A 58 -10.75 -21.32 -20.72
N ALA A 59 -9.46 -21.62 -20.99
CA ALA A 59 -8.89 -21.75 -22.32
C ALA A 59 -9.22 -23.09 -23.00
N GLY A 60 -9.83 -24.06 -22.30
CA GLY A 60 -10.12 -25.41 -22.81
C GLY A 60 -8.89 -26.33 -22.89
N GLU A 61 -7.76 -25.95 -22.28
CA GLU A 61 -6.52 -26.71 -22.25
C GLU A 61 -6.49 -27.78 -21.15
N SER A 62 -7.33 -27.59 -20.12
CA SER A 62 -7.50 -28.52 -19.01
C SER A 62 -8.98 -28.78 -18.76
N ARG A 63 -9.27 -29.87 -18.04
CA ARG A 63 -10.62 -30.25 -17.64
C ARG A 63 -10.70 -30.19 -16.10
N GLY A 64 -11.67 -29.48 -15.57
CA GLY A 64 -11.86 -29.34 -14.14
C GLY A 64 -13.00 -28.38 -13.82
N GLU A 65 -13.11 -28.07 -12.55
CA GLU A 65 -14.02 -27.05 -12.03
C GLU A 65 -13.21 -25.83 -11.57
N PHE A 66 -13.81 -24.66 -11.59
CA PHE A 66 -13.21 -23.47 -11.01
C PHE A 66 -12.98 -23.69 -9.50
N TYR A 67 -11.81 -23.28 -9.00
CA TYR A 67 -11.47 -23.33 -7.58
C TYR A 67 -10.98 -21.96 -7.08
N GLY A 68 -11.30 -21.65 -5.84
CA GLY A 68 -10.88 -20.43 -5.16
C GLY A 68 -11.98 -19.37 -5.07
N MET A 69 -11.56 -18.14 -4.83
CA MET A 69 -12.45 -16.98 -4.70
C MET A 69 -12.88 -16.47 -6.07
N VAL A 70 -14.07 -15.89 -6.15
CA VAL A 70 -14.63 -15.31 -7.39
C VAL A 70 -13.70 -14.27 -8.05
N PHE A 71 -12.75 -13.71 -7.30
CA PHE A 71 -11.75 -12.74 -7.76
C PHE A 71 -10.34 -13.32 -7.92
N GLN A 72 -10.21 -14.64 -8.06
CA GLN A 72 -8.91 -15.33 -8.11
C GLN A 72 -8.00 -14.84 -9.24
N ASP A 73 -8.56 -14.40 -10.36
CA ASP A 73 -7.84 -13.88 -11.53
C ASP A 73 -6.95 -12.66 -11.18
N SER A 74 -7.34 -11.90 -10.16
CA SER A 74 -6.59 -10.72 -9.72
C SER A 74 -5.20 -11.05 -9.16
N ASP A 75 -4.99 -12.27 -8.64
CA ASP A 75 -3.70 -12.72 -8.12
C ASP A 75 -2.69 -12.89 -9.27
N VAL A 76 -3.15 -13.47 -10.40
CA VAL A 76 -2.35 -13.60 -11.63
C VAL A 76 -2.01 -12.21 -12.18
N ALA A 77 -2.97 -11.31 -12.21
CA ALA A 77 -2.79 -9.95 -12.72
C ALA A 77 -1.72 -9.19 -11.92
N LYS A 78 -1.84 -9.19 -10.59
CA LYS A 78 -0.87 -8.51 -9.70
C LYS A 78 0.53 -9.14 -9.78
N TRP A 79 0.62 -10.47 -9.97
CA TRP A 79 1.89 -11.14 -10.20
C TRP A 79 2.53 -10.67 -11.52
N LEU A 80 1.76 -10.56 -12.62
CA LEU A 80 2.24 -10.04 -13.90
C LEU A 80 2.73 -8.59 -13.78
N GLU A 81 2.02 -7.76 -13.01
CA GLU A 81 2.43 -6.38 -12.75
C GLU A 81 3.76 -6.31 -11.99
N ALA A 82 3.92 -7.13 -10.93
CA ALA A 82 5.18 -7.23 -10.19
C ALA A 82 6.33 -7.75 -11.07
N ALA A 83 6.07 -8.74 -11.91
CA ALA A 83 7.03 -9.26 -12.88
C ALA A 83 7.45 -8.18 -13.90
N ALA A 84 6.49 -7.40 -14.41
CA ALA A 84 6.76 -6.30 -15.33
C ALA A 84 7.73 -5.27 -14.74
N TYR A 85 7.46 -4.80 -13.52
CA TYR A 85 8.37 -3.86 -12.85
C TYR A 85 9.72 -4.47 -12.52
N SER A 86 9.77 -5.76 -12.15
CA SER A 86 11.01 -6.51 -11.94
C SER A 86 11.90 -6.52 -13.18
N LEU A 87 11.31 -6.72 -14.37
CA LEU A 87 12.03 -6.71 -15.65
C LEU A 87 12.64 -5.34 -15.99
N VAL A 88 12.06 -4.24 -15.50
CA VAL A 88 12.65 -2.90 -15.62
C VAL A 88 13.86 -2.75 -14.70
N LEU A 89 13.76 -3.25 -13.46
CA LEU A 89 14.84 -3.16 -12.48
C LEU A 89 16.04 -4.02 -12.88
N ARG A 90 15.77 -5.24 -13.35
CA ARG A 90 16.79 -6.20 -13.76
C ARG A 90 16.24 -7.09 -14.88
N PRO A 91 16.81 -7.03 -16.10
CA PRO A 91 16.44 -7.92 -17.18
C PRO A 91 16.60 -9.40 -16.78
N ASP A 92 15.57 -10.19 -17.00
CA ASP A 92 15.52 -11.62 -16.72
C ASP A 92 14.74 -12.35 -17.82
N ALA A 93 15.46 -13.04 -18.72
CA ALA A 93 14.87 -13.70 -19.87
C ALA A 93 13.93 -14.86 -19.49
N GLU A 94 14.17 -15.52 -18.35
CA GLU A 94 13.31 -16.61 -17.90
C GLU A 94 12.00 -16.08 -17.30
N LEU A 95 12.06 -15.02 -16.48
CA LEU A 95 10.86 -14.36 -15.98
C LEU A 95 10.03 -13.78 -17.12
N GLU A 96 10.67 -13.14 -18.10
CA GLU A 96 9.99 -12.61 -19.28
C GLU A 96 9.30 -13.71 -20.09
N ARG A 97 9.96 -14.85 -20.32
CA ARG A 97 9.37 -16.03 -20.99
C ARG A 97 8.16 -16.57 -20.23
N GLN A 98 8.26 -16.69 -18.90
CA GLN A 98 7.15 -17.16 -18.05
C GLN A 98 5.96 -16.19 -18.09
N ALA A 99 6.21 -14.89 -18.10
CA ALA A 99 5.17 -13.87 -18.25
C ALA A 99 4.51 -13.96 -19.63
N ASP A 100 5.28 -14.09 -20.72
CA ASP A 100 4.76 -14.22 -22.08
C ASP A 100 3.88 -15.49 -22.25
N GLU A 101 4.30 -16.62 -21.67
CA GLU A 101 3.52 -17.87 -21.71
C GLU A 101 2.18 -17.70 -20.97
N LEU A 102 2.19 -17.04 -19.81
CA LEU A 102 0.98 -16.77 -19.04
C LEU A 102 0.07 -15.77 -19.76
N ILE A 103 0.62 -14.74 -20.38
CA ILE A 103 -0.12 -13.78 -21.22
C ILE A 103 -0.78 -14.50 -22.40
N ALA A 104 -0.07 -15.39 -23.06
CA ALA A 104 -0.63 -16.18 -24.15
C ALA A 104 -1.78 -17.08 -23.68
N LEU A 105 -1.68 -17.68 -22.49
CA LEU A 105 -2.76 -18.45 -21.86
C LEU A 105 -4.00 -17.57 -21.58
N ILE A 106 -3.80 -16.40 -20.99
CA ILE A 106 -4.87 -15.41 -20.72
C ILE A 106 -5.58 -15.03 -22.03
N GLY A 107 -4.81 -14.79 -23.11
CA GLY A 107 -5.36 -14.48 -24.43
C GLY A 107 -6.23 -15.59 -25.01
N ARG A 108 -5.89 -16.86 -24.75
CA ARG A 108 -6.72 -18.02 -25.17
C ARG A 108 -7.96 -18.21 -24.31
N ALA A 109 -7.92 -17.80 -23.05
CA ALA A 109 -9.09 -17.82 -22.15
C ALA A 109 -10.10 -16.70 -22.45
N GLN A 110 -9.66 -15.59 -23.06
CA GLN A 110 -10.54 -14.46 -23.38
C GLN A 110 -11.62 -14.86 -24.38
N GLN A 111 -12.88 -14.49 -24.07
CA GLN A 111 -14.01 -14.77 -24.94
C GLN A 111 -13.98 -13.90 -26.23
N PRO A 112 -14.65 -14.32 -27.32
CA PRO A 112 -14.62 -13.59 -28.60
C PRO A 112 -15.10 -12.14 -28.51
N ASP A 113 -16.02 -11.83 -27.58
CA ASP A 113 -16.55 -10.48 -27.33
C ASP A 113 -15.59 -9.61 -26.48
N GLY A 114 -14.47 -10.17 -26.01
CA GLY A 114 -13.51 -9.50 -25.15
C GLY A 114 -13.70 -9.78 -23.65
N TYR A 115 -14.74 -10.50 -23.25
CA TYR A 115 -14.98 -10.84 -21.83
C TYR A 115 -13.84 -11.69 -21.26
N LEU A 116 -13.43 -11.39 -20.03
CA LEU A 116 -12.34 -12.09 -19.34
C LEU A 116 -12.62 -12.11 -17.83
N ASP A 117 -13.04 -13.25 -17.31
CA ASP A 117 -13.15 -13.59 -15.89
C ASP A 117 -13.35 -15.10 -15.82
N THR A 118 -12.40 -15.82 -15.21
CA THR A 118 -12.39 -17.29 -15.27
C THR A 118 -13.53 -17.90 -14.47
N TYR A 119 -13.97 -17.27 -13.37
CA TYR A 119 -15.11 -17.76 -12.60
C TYR A 119 -16.37 -17.85 -13.46
N PHE A 120 -16.71 -16.77 -14.13
CA PHE A 120 -17.91 -16.72 -14.96
C PHE A 120 -17.76 -17.46 -16.29
N ILE A 121 -16.54 -17.59 -16.82
CA ILE A 121 -16.34 -18.39 -18.03
C ILE A 121 -16.54 -19.87 -17.74
N VAL A 122 -16.05 -20.36 -16.60
CA VAL A 122 -16.00 -21.81 -16.28
C VAL A 122 -17.25 -22.25 -15.50
N LYS A 123 -17.69 -21.48 -14.51
CA LYS A 123 -18.65 -21.95 -13.50
C LYS A 123 -20.06 -21.40 -13.69
N GLU A 124 -20.21 -20.11 -13.96
CA GLU A 124 -21.53 -19.44 -13.99
C GLU A 124 -21.67 -18.49 -15.18
N PRO A 125 -21.55 -18.98 -16.44
CA PRO A 125 -21.53 -18.12 -17.62
C PRO A 125 -22.82 -17.32 -17.84
N GLU A 126 -23.95 -17.79 -17.31
CA GLU A 126 -25.25 -17.13 -17.39
C GLU A 126 -25.38 -15.95 -16.42
N HIS A 127 -24.51 -15.83 -15.41
CA HIS A 127 -24.57 -14.80 -14.38
C HIS A 127 -23.63 -13.60 -14.62
N LYS A 128 -22.93 -13.53 -15.74
CA LYS A 128 -22.04 -12.42 -16.11
C LYS A 128 -22.73 -11.08 -15.94
N TRP A 129 -22.07 -10.14 -15.27
CA TRP A 129 -22.52 -8.76 -15.03
C TRP A 129 -23.84 -8.63 -14.24
N GLN A 130 -24.27 -9.66 -13.52
CA GLN A 130 -25.53 -9.62 -12.78
C GLN A 130 -25.40 -9.19 -11.32
N ASN A 131 -24.29 -9.52 -10.65
CA ASN A 131 -24.04 -9.21 -9.25
C ASN A 131 -22.72 -8.43 -9.09
N LEU A 132 -22.77 -7.15 -9.43
CA LEU A 132 -21.59 -6.28 -9.35
C LEU A 132 -21.20 -5.99 -7.89
N GLU A 133 -22.17 -6.03 -6.96
CA GLU A 133 -21.93 -5.79 -5.53
C GLU A 133 -20.91 -6.78 -4.95
N GLU A 134 -20.97 -8.05 -5.34
CA GLU A 134 -20.20 -9.14 -4.71
C GLU A 134 -19.14 -9.78 -5.63
N CYS A 135 -19.40 -9.88 -6.93
CA CYS A 135 -18.69 -10.83 -7.79
C CYS A 135 -17.41 -10.32 -8.46
N HIS A 136 -16.98 -9.13 -8.19
CA HIS A 136 -15.63 -8.62 -8.48
C HIS A 136 -15.17 -8.69 -9.97
N GLU A 137 -16.06 -8.85 -10.96
CA GLU A 137 -15.70 -8.88 -12.38
C GLU A 137 -14.90 -7.63 -12.80
N LEU A 138 -15.41 -6.44 -12.41
CA LEU A 138 -14.74 -5.16 -12.69
C LEU A 138 -13.42 -4.99 -11.92
N TYR A 139 -13.30 -5.58 -10.73
CA TYR A 139 -12.07 -5.60 -9.95
C TYR A 139 -10.98 -6.46 -10.65
N CYS A 140 -11.33 -7.66 -11.11
CA CYS A 140 -10.43 -8.53 -11.85
C CYS A 140 -9.99 -7.88 -13.16
N ALA A 141 -10.93 -7.28 -13.91
CA ALA A 141 -10.63 -6.52 -15.13
C ALA A 141 -9.69 -5.34 -14.85
N GLY A 142 -9.91 -4.61 -13.75
CA GLY A 142 -9.04 -3.50 -13.34
C GLY A 142 -7.61 -3.93 -13.11
N HIS A 143 -7.37 -4.94 -12.27
CA HIS A 143 -6.03 -5.46 -12.04
C HIS A 143 -5.36 -6.02 -13.30
N MET A 144 -6.13 -6.64 -14.19
CA MET A 144 -5.58 -7.13 -15.46
C MET A 144 -5.17 -5.96 -16.38
N ILE A 145 -5.92 -4.86 -16.38
CA ILE A 145 -5.56 -3.61 -17.08
C ILE A 145 -4.27 -3.02 -16.49
N GLU A 146 -4.15 -2.92 -15.16
CA GLU A 146 -2.95 -2.47 -14.47
C GLU A 146 -1.72 -3.29 -14.93
N ALA A 147 -1.84 -4.63 -14.94
CA ALA A 147 -0.80 -5.53 -15.42
C ALA A 147 -0.48 -5.31 -16.91
N GLY A 148 -1.51 -5.11 -17.75
CA GLY A 148 -1.35 -4.89 -19.20
C GLY A 148 -0.57 -3.62 -19.50
N VAL A 149 -0.89 -2.54 -18.82
CA VAL A 149 -0.16 -1.26 -18.95
C VAL A 149 1.27 -1.40 -18.41
N ALA A 150 1.46 -2.01 -17.22
CA ALA A 150 2.78 -2.21 -16.65
C ALA A 150 3.70 -3.04 -17.55
N TYR A 151 3.18 -4.13 -18.12
CA TYR A 151 3.96 -5.00 -19.01
C TYR A 151 4.34 -4.30 -20.32
N TYR A 152 3.41 -3.52 -20.89
CA TYR A 152 3.69 -2.69 -22.06
C TYR A 152 4.75 -1.60 -21.76
N GLU A 153 4.56 -0.88 -20.67
CA GLU A 153 5.53 0.14 -20.23
C GLU A 153 6.92 -0.47 -19.97
N ALA A 154 6.99 -1.66 -19.38
CA ALA A 154 8.24 -2.34 -19.08
C ALA A 154 8.97 -2.85 -20.34
N THR A 155 8.28 -3.58 -21.20
CA THR A 155 8.87 -4.38 -22.27
C THR A 155 8.65 -3.83 -23.67
N GLY A 156 7.65 -2.97 -23.88
CA GLY A 156 7.17 -2.52 -25.19
C GLY A 156 6.29 -3.55 -25.91
N LYS A 157 6.04 -4.76 -25.33
CA LYS A 157 5.19 -5.79 -25.93
C LYS A 157 3.72 -5.45 -25.70
N THR A 158 2.91 -5.60 -26.76
CA THR A 158 1.49 -5.19 -26.75
C THR A 158 0.52 -6.34 -26.46
N ALA A 159 0.97 -7.59 -26.40
CA ALA A 159 0.08 -8.75 -26.33
C ALA A 159 -0.92 -8.67 -25.16
N LEU A 160 -0.48 -8.37 -23.93
CA LEU A 160 -1.37 -8.21 -22.80
C LEU A 160 -2.20 -6.93 -22.91
N LEU A 161 -1.60 -5.82 -23.38
CA LEU A 161 -2.30 -4.57 -23.61
C LEU A 161 -3.46 -4.75 -24.61
N ASP A 162 -3.28 -5.53 -25.68
CA ASP A 162 -4.32 -5.79 -26.68
C ASP A 162 -5.48 -6.63 -26.08
N ILE A 163 -5.16 -7.60 -25.21
CA ILE A 163 -6.15 -8.39 -24.47
C ILE A 163 -6.98 -7.50 -23.56
N VAL A 164 -6.34 -6.68 -22.73
CA VAL A 164 -7.04 -5.83 -21.75
C VAL A 164 -7.80 -4.69 -22.41
N ARG A 165 -7.33 -4.17 -23.56
CA ARG A 165 -8.08 -3.18 -24.34
C ARG A 165 -9.42 -3.75 -24.86
N LYS A 166 -9.44 -4.99 -25.36
CA LYS A 166 -10.70 -5.63 -25.79
C LYS A 166 -11.67 -5.78 -24.61
N ASN A 167 -11.18 -6.14 -23.43
CA ASN A 167 -12.00 -6.24 -22.23
C ASN A 167 -12.49 -4.86 -21.76
N ALA A 168 -11.62 -3.84 -21.73
CA ALA A 168 -11.97 -2.47 -21.41
C ALA A 168 -13.00 -1.88 -22.40
N ASP A 169 -12.86 -2.17 -23.69
CA ASP A 169 -13.81 -1.75 -24.73
C ASP A 169 -15.20 -2.35 -24.52
N LEU A 170 -15.26 -3.64 -24.15
CA LEU A 170 -16.51 -4.30 -23.77
C LEU A 170 -17.14 -3.61 -22.54
N ILE A 171 -16.33 -3.31 -21.52
CA ILE A 171 -16.78 -2.61 -20.30
C ILE A 171 -17.31 -1.22 -20.65
N CYS A 172 -16.60 -0.43 -21.45
CA CYS A 172 -17.04 0.89 -21.89
C CYS A 172 -18.35 0.84 -22.70
N ALA A 173 -18.54 -0.20 -23.51
CA ALA A 173 -19.78 -0.40 -24.25
C ALA A 173 -20.95 -0.85 -23.34
N ARG A 174 -20.63 -1.63 -22.30
CA ARG A 174 -21.64 -2.25 -21.41
C ARG A 174 -22.18 -1.29 -20.35
N PHE A 175 -21.34 -0.45 -19.77
CA PHE A 175 -21.69 0.41 -18.62
C PHE A 175 -21.83 1.88 -19.01
N GLY A 176 -22.83 2.54 -18.46
CA GLY A 176 -23.09 3.96 -18.74
C GLY A 176 -24.57 4.33 -18.59
N LYS A 177 -24.92 5.52 -19.11
CA LYS A 177 -26.29 6.08 -19.12
C LYS A 177 -26.96 5.99 -20.49
N GLY A 178 -26.29 5.40 -21.50
CA GLY A 178 -26.80 5.25 -22.85
C GLY A 178 -27.87 4.16 -22.96
N GLU A 179 -28.59 4.15 -24.08
CA GLU A 179 -29.56 3.11 -24.37
C GLU A 179 -28.89 1.71 -24.41
N GLY A 180 -29.46 0.76 -23.69
CA GLY A 180 -28.94 -0.60 -23.58
C GLY A 180 -27.75 -0.79 -22.65
N GLN A 181 -27.20 0.27 -22.06
CA GLN A 181 -26.13 0.18 -21.07
C GLN A 181 -26.67 -0.14 -19.67
N VAL A 182 -25.84 -0.81 -18.88
CA VAL A 182 -26.10 -1.06 -17.46
C VAL A 182 -25.65 0.16 -16.66
N ARG A 183 -26.57 0.72 -15.88
CA ARG A 183 -26.29 1.83 -14.98
C ARG A 183 -25.69 1.35 -13.65
N GLY A 184 -24.65 0.50 -13.72
CA GLY A 184 -24.01 -0.13 -12.57
C GLY A 184 -22.70 0.52 -12.20
N VAL A 185 -22.23 0.21 -10.97
CA VAL A 185 -20.92 0.57 -10.45
C VAL A 185 -20.25 -0.66 -9.85
N PRO A 186 -18.91 -0.76 -9.81
CA PRO A 186 -18.25 -1.91 -9.21
C PRO A 186 -18.51 -2.01 -7.70
N GLY A 187 -18.73 -3.20 -7.19
CA GLY A 187 -18.82 -3.44 -5.73
C GLY A 187 -17.47 -3.19 -5.06
N HIS A 188 -16.41 -3.73 -5.63
CA HIS A 188 -15.04 -3.37 -5.24
C HIS A 188 -14.41 -2.45 -6.29
N GLN A 189 -14.02 -1.26 -5.85
CA GLN A 189 -13.34 -0.27 -6.68
C GLN A 189 -11.95 -0.78 -7.06
N GLU A 190 -11.60 -0.62 -8.31
CA GLU A 190 -10.30 -0.88 -8.95
C GLU A 190 -10.35 -0.45 -10.41
N ILE A 191 -11.46 -0.74 -11.10
CA ILE A 191 -11.60 -0.47 -12.53
C ILE A 191 -11.45 1.02 -12.85
N GLU A 192 -11.86 1.90 -11.92
CA GLU A 192 -11.80 3.35 -12.10
C GLU A 192 -10.35 3.82 -12.23
N LEU A 193 -9.47 3.39 -11.32
CA LEU A 193 -8.06 3.77 -11.37
C LEU A 193 -7.32 3.10 -12.54
N ALA A 194 -7.69 1.87 -12.87
CA ALA A 194 -7.10 1.11 -13.96
C ALA A 194 -7.44 1.72 -15.35
N LEU A 195 -8.70 2.12 -15.56
CA LEU A 195 -9.12 2.81 -16.79
C LEU A 195 -8.42 4.16 -16.97
N LEU A 196 -8.22 4.92 -15.88
CA LEU A 196 -7.44 6.16 -15.93
C LEU A 196 -5.98 5.90 -16.32
N ARG A 197 -5.39 4.84 -15.80
CA ARG A 197 -4.04 4.43 -16.20
C ARG A 197 -3.97 3.96 -17.65
N LEU A 198 -5.00 3.25 -18.11
CA LEU A 198 -5.11 2.84 -19.53
C LEU A 198 -5.28 4.07 -20.44
N TYR A 199 -6.01 5.09 -19.99
CA TYR A 199 -6.08 6.39 -20.65
C TYR A 199 -4.71 7.05 -20.76
N ASP A 200 -3.94 7.12 -19.66
CA ASP A 200 -2.57 7.66 -19.67
C ASP A 200 -1.67 6.97 -20.71
N ALA A 201 -1.81 5.65 -20.83
CA ALA A 201 -0.99 4.85 -21.76
C ALA A 201 -1.43 4.91 -23.22
N THR A 202 -2.73 5.16 -23.50
CA THR A 202 -3.29 5.03 -24.86
C THR A 202 -3.82 6.34 -25.44
N GLY A 203 -4.16 7.33 -24.61
CA GLY A 203 -4.82 8.56 -25.01
C GLY A 203 -6.30 8.40 -25.41
N GLU A 204 -6.90 7.22 -25.21
CA GLU A 204 -8.27 6.91 -25.62
C GLU A 204 -9.29 7.48 -24.63
N ALA A 205 -9.97 8.55 -25.00
CA ALA A 205 -10.88 9.31 -24.14
C ALA A 205 -12.02 8.46 -23.53
N ARG A 206 -12.46 7.39 -24.20
CA ARG A 206 -13.51 6.49 -23.68
C ARG A 206 -13.17 5.87 -22.34
N TYR A 207 -11.88 5.60 -22.05
CA TYR A 207 -11.46 5.05 -20.77
C TYR A 207 -11.57 6.07 -19.64
N LEU A 208 -11.15 7.32 -19.89
CA LEU A 208 -11.36 8.45 -18.98
C LEU A 208 -12.86 8.68 -18.70
N ASP A 209 -13.69 8.67 -19.76
CA ASP A 209 -15.13 8.92 -19.64
C ASP A 209 -15.84 7.81 -18.85
N THR A 210 -15.44 6.55 -19.04
CA THR A 210 -16.00 5.42 -18.29
C THR A 210 -15.55 5.43 -16.82
N ALA A 211 -14.29 5.75 -16.54
CA ALA A 211 -13.82 5.93 -15.17
C ALA A 211 -14.57 7.06 -14.45
N ARG A 212 -14.76 8.21 -15.15
CA ARG A 212 -15.58 9.32 -14.66
C ARG A 212 -17.02 8.88 -14.38
N TYR A 213 -17.63 8.12 -15.29
CA TYR A 213 -18.98 7.60 -15.12
C TYR A 213 -19.11 6.77 -13.83
N PHE A 214 -18.21 5.81 -13.60
CA PHE A 214 -18.26 4.97 -12.40
C PHE A 214 -18.13 5.78 -11.10
N LEU A 215 -17.26 6.79 -11.08
CA LEU A 215 -17.11 7.68 -9.93
C LEU A 215 -18.33 8.58 -9.72
N GLU A 216 -18.85 9.21 -10.77
CA GLU A 216 -19.99 10.13 -10.67
C GLU A 216 -21.31 9.42 -10.39
N GLU A 217 -21.45 8.16 -10.83
CA GLU A 217 -22.66 7.37 -10.58
C GLU A 217 -22.68 6.79 -9.17
N ARG A 218 -21.54 6.58 -8.58
CA ARG A 218 -21.43 6.03 -7.22
C ARG A 218 -22.09 6.93 -6.18
N GLY A 219 -22.99 6.32 -5.38
CA GLY A 219 -23.72 7.01 -4.31
C GLY A 219 -24.82 7.94 -4.77
N THR A 220 -25.22 7.89 -6.07
CA THR A 220 -26.43 8.58 -6.55
C THR A 220 -27.69 7.82 -6.16
N GLU A 221 -28.87 8.51 -6.22
CA GLU A 221 -30.16 7.89 -5.96
C GLU A 221 -30.97 7.73 -7.28
N PRO A 222 -31.71 6.62 -7.48
CA PRO A 222 -31.73 5.43 -6.61
C PRO A 222 -30.41 4.69 -6.66
N ASP A 223 -30.02 4.06 -5.52
CA ASP A 223 -28.77 3.34 -5.38
C ASP A 223 -28.82 2.01 -6.17
N TYR A 224 -27.80 1.83 -7.02
CA TYR A 224 -27.74 0.68 -7.93
C TYR A 224 -27.75 -0.67 -7.21
N PHE A 225 -27.05 -0.84 -6.08
CA PHE A 225 -26.98 -2.13 -5.40
C PHE A 225 -28.32 -2.52 -4.76
N THR A 226 -29.14 -1.57 -4.33
CA THR A 226 -30.51 -1.84 -3.90
C THR A 226 -31.38 -2.33 -5.06
N GLU A 227 -31.25 -1.70 -6.22
CA GLU A 227 -31.96 -2.14 -7.44
C GLU A 227 -31.44 -3.50 -7.93
N GLU A 228 -30.12 -3.71 -7.91
CA GLU A 228 -29.50 -4.99 -8.26
C GLU A 228 -30.00 -6.12 -7.36
N ARG A 229 -29.95 -5.95 -6.04
CA ARG A 229 -30.45 -6.93 -5.06
C ARG A 229 -31.94 -7.28 -5.27
N ALA A 230 -32.76 -6.32 -5.64
CA ALA A 230 -34.17 -6.55 -5.91
C ALA A 230 -34.40 -7.33 -7.23
N ARG A 231 -33.52 -7.19 -8.20
CA ARG A 231 -33.62 -7.81 -9.52
C ARG A 231 -33.07 -9.23 -9.56
N ILE A 232 -31.93 -9.49 -8.89
CA ILE A 232 -31.26 -10.80 -8.90
C ILE A 232 -31.82 -11.68 -7.75
N GLY A 233 -32.09 -12.93 -8.05
CA GLY A 233 -32.63 -13.89 -7.04
C GLY A 233 -31.55 -14.68 -6.29
N TRP A 234 -30.26 -14.30 -6.38
CA TRP A 234 -29.14 -15.04 -5.82
C TRP A 234 -28.08 -14.13 -5.20
N ARG A 235 -27.26 -14.69 -4.31
CA ARG A 235 -26.15 -14.02 -3.62
C ARG A 235 -24.93 -14.94 -3.63
N HIS A 236 -23.75 -14.35 -3.73
CA HIS A 236 -22.48 -15.10 -3.74
C HIS A 236 -21.94 -15.33 -2.31
N PHE A 237 -21.89 -14.28 -1.51
CA PHE A 237 -21.36 -14.33 -0.13
C PHE A 237 -22.43 -14.38 0.97
N GLY A 238 -23.68 -14.62 0.61
CA GLY A 238 -24.79 -14.66 1.55
C GLY A 238 -25.53 -13.33 1.71
N PRO A 239 -26.37 -13.18 2.75
CA PRO A 239 -27.21 -11.99 2.91
C PRO A 239 -26.38 -10.72 3.01
N SER A 240 -26.69 -9.72 2.15
CA SER A 240 -26.10 -8.38 2.26
C SER A 240 -26.61 -7.69 3.53
N SER A 241 -25.73 -6.99 4.24
CA SER A 241 -26.10 -6.12 5.36
C SER A 241 -26.96 -4.92 4.91
N GLY A 242 -26.93 -4.57 3.62
CA GLY A 242 -27.48 -3.34 3.11
C GLY A 242 -26.71 -2.09 3.57
N ASP A 243 -25.55 -2.26 4.15
CA ASP A 243 -24.71 -1.16 4.63
C ASP A 243 -24.15 -0.36 3.45
N ARG A 244 -24.66 0.84 3.27
CA ARG A 244 -24.24 1.77 2.21
C ARG A 244 -22.80 2.28 2.38
N ASN A 245 -22.25 2.18 3.59
CA ASN A 245 -20.88 2.59 3.86
C ASN A 245 -19.87 1.59 3.28
N TYR A 246 -20.23 0.29 3.27
CA TYR A 246 -19.29 -0.78 2.91
C TYR A 246 -18.58 -0.59 1.57
N ALA A 247 -19.33 -0.18 0.53
CA ALA A 247 -18.82 0.10 -0.82
C ALA A 247 -18.80 1.60 -1.15
N GLN A 248 -18.79 2.47 -0.14
CA GLN A 248 -18.75 3.94 -0.27
C GLN A 248 -19.87 4.54 -1.14
N ILE A 249 -21.11 4.01 -1.01
CA ILE A 249 -22.29 4.50 -1.73
C ILE A 249 -23.21 5.35 -0.84
N TYR A 250 -22.76 5.78 0.34
CA TYR A 250 -23.60 6.54 1.28
C TYR A 250 -23.92 7.96 0.79
N ALA A 251 -23.13 8.50 -0.13
CA ALA A 251 -23.34 9.78 -0.79
C ALA A 251 -22.55 9.83 -2.11
N PRO A 252 -22.92 10.71 -3.06
CA PRO A 252 -22.09 11.01 -4.23
C PRO A 252 -20.67 11.39 -3.84
N VAL A 253 -19.66 10.94 -4.59
CA VAL A 253 -18.25 11.04 -4.19
C VAL A 253 -17.78 12.45 -3.86
N LYS A 254 -18.29 13.47 -4.58
CA LYS A 254 -17.97 14.89 -4.28
C LYS A 254 -18.56 15.40 -2.97
N GLN A 255 -19.55 14.70 -2.40
CA GLN A 255 -20.22 15.07 -1.15
C GLN A 255 -19.73 14.24 0.04
N GLN A 256 -18.85 13.25 -0.19
CA GLN A 256 -18.31 12.42 0.87
C GLN A 256 -17.33 13.22 1.74
N THR A 257 -17.54 13.15 3.05
CA THR A 257 -16.75 13.90 4.04
C THR A 257 -16.03 13.01 5.04
N GLU A 258 -16.36 11.72 5.06
CA GLU A 258 -15.82 10.75 5.99
C GLU A 258 -15.42 9.47 5.26
N ALA A 259 -14.24 8.93 5.57
CA ALA A 259 -13.83 7.62 5.10
C ALA A 259 -14.55 6.54 5.90
N VAL A 260 -15.32 5.71 5.22
CA VAL A 260 -16.17 4.68 5.82
C VAL A 260 -16.09 3.37 5.03
N GLY A 261 -16.55 2.29 5.64
CA GLY A 261 -16.63 0.97 5.00
C GLY A 261 -15.26 0.36 4.75
N HIS A 262 -15.19 -0.53 3.79
CA HIS A 262 -13.99 -1.31 3.48
C HIS A 262 -12.83 -0.41 3.05
N SER A 263 -11.70 -0.53 3.76
CA SER A 263 -10.58 0.43 3.66
C SER A 263 -9.85 0.37 2.33
N VAL A 264 -9.69 -0.81 1.72
CA VAL A 264 -9.04 -0.96 0.40
C VAL A 264 -9.92 -0.39 -0.70
N ARG A 265 -11.22 -0.71 -0.70
CA ARG A 265 -12.21 -0.15 -1.65
C ARG A 265 -12.16 1.38 -1.63
N ALA A 266 -12.17 1.96 -0.43
CA ALA A 266 -12.08 3.41 -0.24
C ALA A 266 -10.77 3.98 -0.80
N GLY A 267 -9.62 3.40 -0.45
CA GLY A 267 -8.31 3.88 -0.90
C GLY A 267 -8.14 3.82 -2.42
N TYR A 268 -8.64 2.77 -3.07
CA TYR A 268 -8.62 2.65 -4.54
C TYR A 268 -9.54 3.69 -5.20
N MET A 269 -10.74 3.88 -4.66
CA MET A 269 -11.64 4.94 -5.13
C MET A 269 -11.00 6.32 -5.01
N TYR A 270 -10.42 6.64 -3.85
CA TYR A 270 -9.78 7.94 -3.63
C TYR A 270 -8.56 8.15 -4.53
N THR A 271 -7.84 7.09 -4.86
CA THR A 271 -6.76 7.11 -5.86
C THR A 271 -7.30 7.53 -7.23
N ALA A 272 -8.40 6.92 -7.68
CA ALA A 272 -9.06 7.26 -8.94
C ALA A 272 -9.63 8.69 -8.92
N MET A 273 -10.27 9.11 -7.82
CA MET A 273 -10.80 10.46 -7.66
C MET A 273 -9.70 11.52 -7.79
N ALA A 274 -8.57 11.33 -7.11
CA ALA A 274 -7.44 12.27 -7.17
C ALA A 274 -6.83 12.33 -8.57
N HIS A 275 -6.68 11.18 -9.25
CA HIS A 275 -6.19 11.13 -10.62
C HIS A 275 -7.15 11.84 -11.59
N LEU A 276 -8.44 11.51 -11.56
CA LEU A 276 -9.46 12.14 -12.40
C LEU A 276 -9.51 13.66 -12.18
N ALA A 277 -9.47 14.11 -10.93
CA ALA A 277 -9.47 15.53 -10.58
C ALA A 277 -8.25 16.26 -11.18
N ALA A 278 -7.08 15.65 -11.10
CA ALA A 278 -5.84 16.21 -11.65
C ALA A 278 -5.91 16.36 -13.18
N GLU A 279 -6.39 15.33 -13.89
CA GLU A 279 -6.49 15.32 -15.36
C GLU A 279 -7.57 16.26 -15.88
N THR A 280 -8.74 16.29 -15.24
CA THR A 280 -9.88 17.07 -15.74
C THR A 280 -9.94 18.50 -15.24
N GLY A 281 -9.20 18.83 -14.19
CA GLY A 281 -9.26 20.13 -13.54
C GLY A 281 -10.48 20.28 -12.61
N ASP A 282 -11.02 19.17 -12.08
CA ASP A 282 -12.17 19.16 -11.19
C ASP A 282 -11.77 19.50 -9.75
N GLU A 283 -11.86 20.81 -9.41
CA GLU A 283 -11.53 21.31 -8.06
C GLU A 283 -12.48 20.82 -6.98
N GLU A 284 -13.76 20.53 -7.29
CA GLU A 284 -14.71 19.99 -6.30
C GLU A 284 -14.33 18.57 -5.93
N LEU A 285 -13.98 17.75 -6.92
CA LEU A 285 -13.51 16.38 -6.68
C LEU A 285 -12.19 16.36 -5.89
N LEU A 286 -11.26 17.26 -6.22
CA LEU A 286 -10.02 17.39 -5.45
C LEU A 286 -10.27 17.88 -4.02
N ALA A 287 -11.24 18.76 -3.81
CA ALA A 287 -11.63 19.21 -2.45
C ALA A 287 -12.21 18.07 -1.61
N ALA A 288 -12.99 17.17 -2.22
CA ALA A 288 -13.45 15.95 -1.56
C ALA A 288 -12.27 15.04 -1.19
N CYS A 289 -11.31 14.84 -2.10
CA CYS A 289 -10.08 14.07 -1.80
C CYS A 289 -9.31 14.65 -0.60
N ARG A 290 -9.13 15.98 -0.53
CA ARG A 290 -8.47 16.64 0.62
C ARG A 290 -9.24 16.44 1.93
N THR A 291 -10.56 16.43 1.87
CA THR A 291 -11.43 16.23 3.04
C THR A 291 -11.31 14.79 3.56
N LEU A 292 -11.40 13.81 2.66
CA LEU A 292 -11.25 12.39 2.98
C LEU A 292 -9.83 12.07 3.48
N TRP A 293 -8.81 12.63 2.85
CA TRP A 293 -7.42 12.54 3.31
C TRP A 293 -7.26 13.00 4.76
N ARG A 294 -7.76 14.21 5.07
CA ARG A 294 -7.70 14.74 6.44
C ARG A 294 -8.46 13.88 7.44
N ASN A 295 -9.64 13.39 7.08
CA ASN A 295 -10.42 12.49 7.93
C ASN A 295 -9.64 11.21 8.25
N ILE A 296 -9.01 10.56 7.23
CA ILE A 296 -8.20 9.36 7.44
C ILE A 296 -7.00 9.68 8.33
N VAL A 297 -6.14 10.61 7.91
CA VAL A 297 -4.83 10.85 8.53
C VAL A 297 -4.95 11.39 9.96
N GLN A 298 -5.98 12.20 10.24
CA GLN A 298 -6.13 12.87 11.53
C GLN A 298 -7.02 12.10 12.52
N GLN A 299 -7.80 11.10 12.06
CA GLN A 299 -8.80 10.46 12.92
C GLN A 299 -8.85 8.93 12.85
N LYS A 300 -8.35 8.33 11.77
CA LYS A 300 -8.57 6.89 11.48
C LYS A 300 -7.33 6.10 11.11
N MET A 301 -6.15 6.74 11.10
CA MET A 301 -4.87 6.12 10.78
C MET A 301 -4.09 5.76 12.05
N TYR A 302 -3.59 4.54 12.11
CA TYR A 302 -2.69 4.08 13.16
C TYR A 302 -1.30 4.72 13.04
N ILE A 303 -0.53 4.66 14.12
CA ILE A 303 0.85 5.20 14.15
C ILE A 303 1.75 4.55 13.08
N THR A 304 1.50 3.32 12.72
CA THR A 304 2.21 2.56 11.70
C THR A 304 1.80 2.91 10.27
N GLY A 305 0.82 3.80 10.08
CA GLY A 305 0.20 4.13 8.80
C GLY A 305 -1.07 3.34 8.53
N GLY A 306 -1.14 2.08 8.98
CA GLY A 306 -2.26 1.20 8.69
C GLY A 306 -3.63 1.82 8.93
N VAL A 307 -4.60 1.45 8.11
CA VAL A 307 -6.00 1.89 8.19
C VAL A 307 -6.96 0.70 8.16
N GLY A 308 -8.17 0.90 8.69
CA GLY A 308 -9.13 -0.17 8.91
C GLY A 308 -9.05 -0.72 10.34
N ALA A 309 -10.01 -0.35 11.19
CA ALA A 309 -9.96 -0.63 12.62
C ALA A 309 -10.75 -1.88 13.02
N THR A 310 -11.55 -2.46 12.12
CA THR A 310 -12.42 -3.59 12.42
C THR A 310 -12.34 -4.68 11.35
N VAL A 311 -12.39 -5.96 11.81
CA VAL A 311 -12.50 -7.14 10.95
C VAL A 311 -13.87 -7.20 10.26
N HIS A 312 -14.90 -6.61 10.85
CA HIS A 312 -16.23 -6.58 10.25
C HIS A 312 -16.25 -5.66 9.03
N GLY A 313 -16.28 -6.28 7.86
CA GLY A 313 -16.21 -5.59 6.57
C GLY A 313 -14.83 -4.99 6.26
N GLU A 314 -13.77 -5.37 6.96
CA GLU A 314 -12.38 -4.89 6.71
C GLU A 314 -12.32 -3.35 6.70
N ALA A 315 -13.03 -2.75 7.67
CA ALA A 315 -13.54 -1.40 7.53
C ALA A 315 -12.90 -0.36 8.45
N PHE A 316 -13.02 0.89 8.04
CA PHE A 316 -12.87 2.02 8.96
C PHE A 316 -13.92 1.96 10.08
N SER A 317 -13.54 2.40 11.26
CA SER A 317 -14.43 2.62 12.40
C SER A 317 -14.73 4.12 12.59
N ALA A 318 -15.37 4.48 13.69
CA ALA A 318 -15.55 5.87 14.08
C ALA A 318 -14.20 6.59 14.27
N GLY A 319 -14.20 7.90 14.11
CA GLY A 319 -13.00 8.69 14.35
C GLY A 319 -12.43 8.46 15.76
N TYR A 320 -11.10 8.27 15.86
CA TYR A 320 -10.35 7.99 17.10
C TYR A 320 -10.61 6.61 17.74
N GLU A 321 -11.42 5.76 17.13
CA GLU A 321 -11.61 4.39 17.57
C GLU A 321 -10.57 3.49 16.89
N LEU A 322 -9.43 3.30 17.55
CA LEU A 322 -8.23 2.65 17.05
C LEU A 322 -7.76 1.54 18.02
N PRO A 323 -8.49 0.41 18.15
CA PRO A 323 -8.06 -0.70 19.00
C PRO A 323 -6.77 -1.33 18.50
N ASN A 324 -5.83 -1.67 19.39
CA ASN A 324 -4.51 -2.19 19.03
C ASN A 324 -4.51 -3.70 18.75
N ASP A 325 -5.33 -4.45 19.48
CA ASP A 325 -5.41 -5.91 19.51
C ASP A 325 -6.54 -6.49 18.63
N LEU A 326 -7.50 -5.66 18.22
CA LEU A 326 -8.61 -6.01 17.32
C LEU A 326 -8.51 -5.32 15.95
N VAL A 327 -7.44 -4.57 15.72
CA VAL A 327 -7.20 -3.85 14.47
C VAL A 327 -7.21 -4.79 13.28
N TYR A 328 -7.67 -4.29 12.13
CA TYR A 328 -7.49 -5.00 10.86
C TYR A 328 -6.22 -4.53 10.16
N ALA A 329 -6.10 -3.25 9.84
CA ALA A 329 -4.93 -2.64 9.21
C ALA A 329 -4.34 -3.53 8.10
N GLU A 330 -5.16 -3.79 7.09
CA GLU A 330 -4.83 -4.68 5.99
C GLU A 330 -3.60 -4.20 5.22
N THR A 331 -2.72 -5.11 4.83
CA THR A 331 -1.54 -4.78 4.01
C THR A 331 -1.94 -4.13 2.68
N CYS A 332 -3.07 -4.55 2.06
CA CYS A 332 -3.57 -3.92 0.84
C CYS A 332 -4.05 -2.47 1.08
N ALA A 333 -4.57 -2.17 2.28
CA ALA A 333 -4.96 -0.81 2.62
C ALA A 333 -3.75 0.12 2.73
N SER A 334 -2.61 -0.37 3.24
CA SER A 334 -1.33 0.34 3.21
C SER A 334 -0.87 0.62 1.78
N ALA A 335 -0.96 -0.36 0.87
CA ALA A 335 -0.68 -0.14 -0.55
C ALA A 335 -1.63 0.89 -1.18
N ALA A 336 -2.94 0.81 -0.87
CA ALA A 336 -3.94 1.76 -1.37
C ALA A 336 -3.66 3.20 -0.91
N MET A 337 -3.21 3.39 0.34
CA MET A 337 -2.82 4.71 0.85
C MET A 337 -1.56 5.25 0.16
N ILE A 338 -0.61 4.39 -0.22
CA ILE A 338 0.57 4.76 -1.03
C ILE A 338 0.11 5.26 -2.41
N PHE A 339 -0.82 4.56 -3.06
CA PHE A 339 -1.35 4.95 -4.36
C PHE A 339 -2.12 6.26 -4.30
N PHE A 340 -2.96 6.44 -3.28
CA PHE A 340 -3.69 7.68 -3.05
C PHE A 340 -2.74 8.86 -2.79
N ALA A 341 -1.73 8.67 -1.93
CA ALA A 341 -0.71 9.69 -1.65
C ALA A 341 0.03 10.13 -2.91
N ARG A 342 0.41 9.17 -3.78
CA ARG A 342 1.05 9.47 -5.07
C ARG A 342 0.18 10.38 -5.94
N ARG A 343 -1.11 10.06 -6.11
CA ARG A 343 -2.02 10.87 -6.93
C ARG A 343 -2.29 12.24 -6.32
N MET A 344 -2.33 12.35 -5.00
CA MET A 344 -2.40 13.64 -4.32
C MET A 344 -1.14 14.47 -4.54
N LEU A 345 0.05 13.86 -4.53
CA LEU A 345 1.32 14.53 -4.87
C LEU A 345 1.32 15.06 -6.32
N GLU A 346 0.77 14.31 -7.27
CA GLU A 346 0.66 14.75 -8.67
C GLU A 346 -0.25 15.98 -8.81
N ALA A 347 -1.35 16.02 -8.07
CA ALA A 347 -2.26 17.16 -8.04
C ALA A 347 -1.67 18.35 -7.25
N GLU A 348 -1.06 18.07 -6.11
CA GLU A 348 -0.52 19.07 -5.17
C GLU A 348 0.77 18.54 -4.53
N PRO A 349 1.95 19.06 -4.89
CA PRO A 349 3.22 18.60 -4.30
C PRO A 349 3.41 19.12 -2.87
N LYS A 350 2.69 18.53 -1.90
CA LYS A 350 2.78 18.84 -0.48
C LYS A 350 3.48 17.71 0.28
N ALA A 351 4.41 18.05 1.16
CA ALA A 351 5.19 17.08 1.94
C ALA A 351 4.32 16.17 2.81
N GLU A 352 3.14 16.62 3.26
CA GLU A 352 2.22 15.81 4.06
C GLU A 352 1.79 14.51 3.36
N TYR A 353 1.65 14.52 2.03
CA TYR A 353 1.31 13.31 1.26
C TYR A 353 2.50 12.35 1.20
N ALA A 354 3.71 12.89 0.99
CA ALA A 354 4.92 12.09 0.98
C ALA A 354 5.28 11.54 2.37
N ASP A 355 4.93 12.24 3.45
CA ASP A 355 5.13 11.77 4.84
C ASP A 355 4.28 10.53 5.13
N ILE A 356 3.03 10.48 4.63
CA ILE A 356 2.17 9.31 4.79
C ILE A 356 2.64 8.17 3.87
N LEU A 357 2.99 8.47 2.63
CA LEU A 357 3.57 7.49 1.71
C LEU A 357 4.81 6.82 2.33
N GLU A 358 5.71 7.60 2.90
CA GLU A 358 6.89 7.10 3.62
C GLU A 358 6.51 6.24 4.84
N LYS A 359 5.57 6.70 5.67
CA LYS A 359 5.09 5.98 6.85
C LYS A 359 4.53 4.60 6.47
N GLU A 360 3.71 4.55 5.43
CA GLU A 360 3.14 3.29 4.92
C GLU A 360 4.22 2.35 4.39
N LEU A 361 5.16 2.85 3.59
CA LEU A 361 6.26 2.05 3.06
C LEU A 361 7.09 1.41 4.18
N TYR A 362 7.60 2.20 5.13
CA TYR A 362 8.52 1.72 6.16
C TYR A 362 7.86 0.92 7.28
N ASN A 363 6.54 0.98 7.44
CA ASN A 363 5.86 0.29 8.54
C ASN A 363 4.69 -0.59 8.05
N GLY A 364 3.58 -0.01 7.59
CA GLY A 364 2.38 -0.76 7.24
C GLY A 364 2.59 -1.79 6.13
N LEU A 365 3.24 -1.40 5.02
CA LEU A 365 3.48 -2.29 3.88
C LEU A 365 4.55 -3.34 4.18
N LEU A 366 5.73 -2.93 4.69
CA LEU A 366 6.84 -3.86 4.95
C LEU A 366 6.50 -4.88 6.03
N SER A 367 5.68 -4.53 7.03
CA SER A 367 5.27 -5.50 8.05
C SER A 367 4.42 -6.63 7.46
N GLY A 368 3.79 -6.42 6.30
CA GLY A 368 3.05 -7.44 5.57
C GLY A 368 3.90 -8.60 5.05
N MET A 369 5.22 -8.47 4.97
CA MET A 369 6.12 -9.50 4.43
C MET A 369 7.14 -9.96 5.48
N GLN A 370 7.36 -11.26 5.57
CA GLN A 370 8.47 -11.82 6.36
C GLN A 370 9.81 -11.53 5.68
N LEU A 371 10.87 -11.42 6.48
CA LEU A 371 12.22 -11.11 5.98
C LEU A 371 12.80 -12.18 5.05
N ASP A 372 12.21 -13.39 5.02
CA ASP A 372 12.56 -14.46 4.07
C ASP A 372 11.77 -14.40 2.73
N GLY A 373 10.78 -13.48 2.61
CA GLY A 373 9.97 -13.29 1.41
C GLY A 373 8.95 -14.40 1.11
N ARG A 374 8.68 -15.34 2.04
CA ARG A 374 7.83 -16.53 1.79
C ARG A 374 6.60 -16.62 2.68
N ARG A 375 6.37 -15.63 3.52
CA ARG A 375 5.24 -15.58 4.45
C ARG A 375 4.75 -14.16 4.56
N PHE A 376 3.44 -14.00 4.77
CA PHE A 376 2.81 -12.68 4.66
C PHE A 376 1.75 -12.49 5.74
N PHE A 377 1.61 -11.26 6.24
CA PHE A 377 0.44 -10.85 7.01
C PHE A 377 -0.61 -10.24 6.09
N TYR A 378 -1.84 -10.61 6.34
CA TYR A 378 -3.02 -9.91 5.86
C TYR A 378 -3.29 -8.70 6.78
N VAL A 379 -3.45 -9.00 8.07
CA VAL A 379 -3.71 -8.07 9.16
C VAL A 379 -2.40 -7.69 9.87
N ASN A 380 -2.22 -6.40 10.15
CA ASN A 380 -1.02 -5.86 10.81
C ASN A 380 -1.37 -5.29 12.20
N PRO A 381 -1.38 -6.12 13.26
CA PRO A 381 -1.77 -5.70 14.60
C PRO A 381 -0.73 -4.79 15.26
N LEU A 382 -1.19 -3.97 16.23
CA LEU A 382 -0.32 -3.19 17.08
C LEU A 382 -0.12 -3.81 18.47
N GLU A 383 -0.90 -4.85 18.77
CA GLU A 383 -0.73 -5.68 19.96
C GLU A 383 -1.08 -7.13 19.65
N VAL A 384 -0.21 -8.05 20.03
CA VAL A 384 -0.42 -9.51 19.98
C VAL A 384 -0.25 -10.08 21.37
N VAL A 385 -1.27 -10.78 21.84
CA VAL A 385 -1.31 -11.38 23.18
C VAL A 385 -1.32 -12.89 23.05
N PRO A 386 -0.28 -13.60 23.56
CA PRO A 386 -0.23 -15.06 23.52
C PRO A 386 -1.45 -15.71 24.20
N GLY A 387 -2.03 -16.72 23.54
CA GLY A 387 -3.24 -17.41 24.01
C GLY A 387 -4.56 -16.68 23.77
N VAL A 388 -4.50 -15.44 23.24
CA VAL A 388 -5.66 -14.63 22.85
C VAL A 388 -5.67 -14.44 21.34
N SER A 389 -4.65 -13.74 20.81
CA SER A 389 -4.52 -13.44 19.38
C SER A 389 -4.40 -14.74 18.56
N GLY A 390 -5.21 -14.87 17.52
CA GLY A 390 -5.32 -16.08 16.69
C GLY A 390 -6.07 -17.25 17.34
N CYS A 391 -6.42 -17.15 18.62
CA CYS A 391 -7.02 -18.26 19.40
C CYS A 391 -8.50 -18.02 19.70
N LEU A 392 -8.86 -16.86 20.25
CA LEU A 392 -10.25 -16.56 20.59
C LEU A 392 -11.04 -16.08 19.35
N PRO A 393 -12.37 -16.31 19.29
CA PRO A 393 -13.18 -16.01 18.12
C PRO A 393 -13.03 -14.59 17.59
N GLU A 394 -13.06 -13.57 18.46
CA GLU A 394 -12.98 -12.15 18.12
C GLU A 394 -11.57 -11.76 17.63
N TYR A 395 -10.55 -12.54 17.99
CA TYR A 395 -9.13 -12.28 17.70
C TYR A 395 -8.55 -13.21 16.63
N ARG A 396 -9.36 -14.05 15.97
CA ARG A 396 -8.88 -15.05 14.99
C ARG A 396 -8.10 -14.46 13.83
N HIS A 397 -8.44 -13.23 13.42
CA HIS A 397 -7.78 -12.54 12.33
C HIS A 397 -6.40 -11.98 12.72
N VAL A 398 -6.08 -11.87 14.01
CA VAL A 398 -4.81 -11.34 14.53
C VAL A 398 -3.84 -12.50 14.73
N LEU A 399 -3.03 -12.77 13.72
CA LEU A 399 -2.08 -13.90 13.75
C LEU A 399 -0.76 -13.51 14.41
N PRO A 400 -0.17 -14.36 15.27
CA PRO A 400 1.15 -14.11 15.86
C PRO A 400 2.33 -14.37 14.93
N VAL A 401 2.09 -15.05 13.81
CA VAL A 401 3.09 -15.36 12.77
C VAL A 401 2.46 -15.25 11.39
N ARG A 402 3.27 -14.90 10.39
CA ARG A 402 2.85 -14.82 9.01
C ARG A 402 2.62 -16.22 8.43
N PRO A 403 1.46 -16.52 7.82
CA PRO A 403 1.26 -17.76 7.07
C PRO A 403 1.96 -17.75 5.72
N GLN A 404 2.07 -18.92 5.09
CA GLN A 404 2.66 -19.08 3.77
C GLN A 404 1.79 -18.46 2.66
N TRP A 405 0.47 -18.63 2.77
CA TRP A 405 -0.52 -18.13 1.81
C TRP A 405 -1.91 -18.07 2.44
N TYR A 406 -2.86 -17.48 1.71
CA TYR A 406 -4.27 -17.34 2.08
C TYR A 406 -5.17 -17.77 0.93
N ALA A 407 -6.39 -18.20 1.22
CA ALA A 407 -7.43 -18.40 0.20
C ALA A 407 -7.79 -17.07 -0.50
N CYS A 408 -7.83 -15.96 0.25
CA CYS A 408 -7.94 -14.60 -0.28
C CYS A 408 -6.56 -13.93 -0.21
N ALA A 409 -5.79 -13.96 -1.29
CA ALA A 409 -4.36 -13.63 -1.26
C ALA A 409 -4.03 -12.28 -1.89
N CYS A 410 -4.85 -11.26 -1.71
CA CYS A 410 -4.62 -9.93 -2.27
C CYS A 410 -3.33 -9.25 -1.76
N CYS A 411 -2.93 -9.49 -0.50
CA CYS A 411 -1.83 -8.78 0.16
C CYS A 411 -0.43 -9.16 -0.37
N PRO A 412 -0.04 -10.44 -0.51
CA PRO A 412 1.30 -10.79 -0.96
C PRO A 412 1.68 -10.19 -2.33
N PRO A 413 0.83 -10.29 -3.38
CA PRO A 413 1.18 -9.69 -4.67
C PRO A 413 1.09 -8.14 -4.65
N ASN A 414 0.27 -7.52 -3.78
CA ASN A 414 0.31 -6.08 -3.59
C ASN A 414 1.64 -5.61 -3.00
N VAL A 415 2.23 -6.33 -2.06
CA VAL A 415 3.59 -6.04 -1.55
C VAL A 415 4.60 -6.15 -2.69
N ALA A 416 4.55 -7.22 -3.47
CA ALA A 416 5.49 -7.44 -4.57
C ALA A 416 5.44 -6.31 -5.61
N ARG A 417 4.24 -5.97 -6.15
CA ARG A 417 4.10 -4.92 -7.16
C ARG A 417 4.47 -3.53 -6.64
N THR A 418 4.20 -3.24 -5.36
CA THR A 418 4.54 -1.93 -4.78
C THR A 418 6.04 -1.78 -4.57
N LEU A 419 6.74 -2.82 -4.07
CA LEU A 419 8.18 -2.76 -3.83
C LEU A 419 9.00 -2.78 -5.12
N THR A 420 8.57 -3.51 -6.15
CA THR A 420 9.22 -3.45 -7.47
C THR A 420 8.99 -2.11 -8.16
N ALA A 421 7.86 -1.45 -7.90
CA ALA A 421 7.55 -0.12 -8.46
C ALA A 421 8.10 1.06 -7.64
N LEU A 422 8.92 0.83 -6.61
CA LEU A 422 9.32 1.82 -5.61
C LEU A 422 9.87 3.13 -6.21
N GLY A 423 10.63 3.04 -7.30
CA GLY A 423 11.24 4.20 -7.95
C GLY A 423 10.23 5.28 -8.40
N GLN A 424 9.02 4.88 -8.79
CA GLN A 424 7.98 5.82 -9.25
C GLN A 424 7.32 6.64 -8.12
N TYR A 425 7.60 6.32 -6.86
CA TYR A 425 7.11 7.07 -5.69
C TYR A 425 8.14 8.06 -5.14
N ALA A 426 9.39 7.96 -5.59
CA ALA A 426 10.50 8.71 -5.01
C ALA A 426 10.64 10.12 -5.56
N TRP A 427 10.29 10.31 -6.81
CA TRP A 427 10.56 11.53 -7.55
C TRP A 427 9.33 12.01 -8.31
N GLY A 428 9.24 13.34 -8.43
CA GLY A 428 8.29 13.98 -9.31
C GLY A 428 8.92 15.18 -10.00
N GLU A 429 8.35 15.60 -11.12
CA GLU A 429 8.82 16.75 -11.85
C GLU A 429 7.70 17.60 -12.45
N ASN A 430 8.04 18.82 -12.78
CA ASN A 430 7.34 19.64 -13.76
C ASN A 430 8.35 20.34 -14.67
N ALA A 431 7.92 21.30 -15.46
CA ALA A 431 8.77 21.93 -16.46
C ALA A 431 10.10 22.50 -15.91
N ASP A 432 10.11 22.98 -14.67
CA ASP A 432 11.23 23.71 -14.09
C ASP A 432 11.62 23.25 -12.65
N THR A 433 10.96 22.25 -12.12
CA THR A 433 11.18 21.76 -10.75
C THR A 433 11.30 20.25 -10.70
N VAL A 434 12.24 19.73 -9.92
CA VAL A 434 12.37 18.31 -9.54
C VAL A 434 12.08 18.18 -8.05
N TYR A 435 11.17 17.29 -7.70
CA TYR A 435 10.78 17.00 -6.33
C TYR A 435 11.38 15.68 -5.85
N ALA A 436 12.13 15.71 -4.77
CA ALA A 436 12.58 14.52 -4.05
C ALA A 436 11.59 14.22 -2.92
N HIS A 437 10.67 13.27 -3.15
CA HIS A 437 9.63 12.86 -2.20
C HIS A 437 10.17 11.89 -1.16
N LEU A 438 10.99 10.92 -1.60
CA LEU A 438 11.64 9.92 -0.75
C LEU A 438 13.17 10.02 -0.88
N PHE A 439 13.88 9.56 0.14
CA PHE A 439 15.34 9.64 0.23
C PHE A 439 16.01 8.33 -0.19
N LEU A 440 15.64 7.83 -1.38
CA LEU A 440 16.22 6.61 -1.95
C LEU A 440 17.58 6.91 -2.57
N GLY A 441 18.60 6.12 -2.25
CA GLY A 441 19.86 6.13 -2.99
C GLY A 441 19.67 5.62 -4.41
N GLY A 442 20.43 6.17 -5.37
CA GLY A 442 20.35 5.81 -6.79
C GLY A 442 20.44 7.01 -7.73
N ARG A 443 19.77 6.91 -8.87
CA ARG A 443 19.79 7.98 -9.90
C ARG A 443 18.39 8.24 -10.43
N VAL A 444 18.17 9.49 -10.85
CA VAL A 444 16.98 9.90 -11.59
C VAL A 444 17.39 10.69 -12.85
N ARG A 445 16.69 10.41 -13.95
CA ARG A 445 16.77 11.15 -15.21
C ARG A 445 15.40 11.70 -15.55
N CYS A 446 15.17 12.96 -15.22
CA CYS A 446 13.90 13.62 -15.42
C CYS A 446 13.64 13.95 -16.90
N GLN A 447 12.38 13.95 -17.31
CA GLN A 447 11.98 14.30 -18.68
C GLN A 447 12.26 15.78 -18.98
N ASN A 448 12.21 16.65 -17.96
CA ASN A 448 12.61 18.04 -18.11
C ASN A 448 14.12 18.21 -18.36
N GLY A 449 14.89 17.13 -18.35
CA GLY A 449 16.33 17.07 -18.63
C GLY A 449 17.23 17.20 -17.40
N ALA A 450 16.69 17.36 -16.20
CA ALA A 450 17.48 17.29 -14.97
C ALA A 450 17.97 15.85 -14.72
N GLN A 451 19.18 15.70 -14.18
CA GLN A 451 19.78 14.41 -13.84
C GLN A 451 20.47 14.53 -12.49
N LEU A 452 20.14 13.61 -11.58
CA LEU A 452 20.65 13.60 -10.22
C LEU A 452 21.08 12.20 -9.80
N ALA A 453 22.20 12.10 -9.08
CA ALA A 453 22.56 10.94 -8.28
C ALA A 453 22.30 11.24 -6.80
N CYS A 454 21.68 10.29 -6.09
CA CYS A 454 21.40 10.38 -4.66
C CYS A 454 22.19 9.31 -3.91
N ARG A 455 22.83 9.67 -2.81
CA ARG A 455 23.44 8.75 -1.84
C ARG A 455 22.74 8.90 -0.50
N SER A 456 22.27 7.79 0.02
CA SER A 456 21.47 7.74 1.24
C SER A 456 21.72 6.42 1.98
N ALA A 457 21.81 6.47 3.30
CA ALA A 457 21.73 5.31 4.19
C ALA A 457 20.46 5.39 5.07
N TYR A 458 19.47 6.12 4.59
CA TYR A 458 18.15 6.24 5.19
C TYR A 458 17.43 4.88 5.18
N PRO A 459 16.68 4.49 6.23
CA PRO A 459 16.23 5.31 7.38
C PRO A 459 17.18 5.29 8.59
N TRP A 460 18.39 4.78 8.44
CA TRP A 460 19.31 4.64 9.60
C TRP A 460 20.25 5.83 9.77
N ASP A 461 20.48 6.61 8.72
CA ASP A 461 21.24 7.85 8.73
C ASP A 461 20.40 8.97 8.09
N GLY A 462 20.42 10.15 8.69
CA GLY A 462 19.69 11.32 8.19
C GLY A 462 20.43 12.13 7.13
N GLN A 463 21.65 11.75 6.77
CA GLN A 463 22.40 12.46 5.74
C GLN A 463 22.04 11.93 4.35
N VAL A 464 21.50 12.82 3.51
CA VAL A 464 21.17 12.54 2.11
C VAL A 464 21.97 13.50 1.22
N SER A 465 22.71 12.95 0.26
CA SER A 465 23.56 13.72 -0.63
C SER A 465 23.13 13.56 -2.08
N TYR A 466 22.92 14.68 -2.75
CA TYR A 466 22.57 14.74 -4.18
C TYR A 466 23.74 15.30 -4.95
N THR A 467 24.06 14.68 -6.08
CA THR A 467 25.03 15.19 -7.07
C THR A 467 24.28 15.48 -8.36
N VAL A 468 24.44 16.69 -8.86
CA VAL A 468 23.86 17.09 -10.16
C VAL A 468 24.72 16.52 -11.29
N GLU A 469 24.11 15.80 -12.24
CA GLU A 469 24.79 15.15 -13.36
C GLU A 469 24.52 15.85 -14.71
N CYS A 470 23.96 17.04 -14.71
CA CYS A 470 23.65 17.85 -15.88
C CYS A 470 24.11 19.31 -15.70
N GLU A 471 24.05 20.09 -16.77
CA GLU A 471 24.21 21.56 -16.77
C GLU A 471 22.87 22.17 -17.17
N LYS A 472 22.12 22.70 -16.19
CA LYS A 472 20.76 23.19 -16.42
C LYS A 472 20.28 24.05 -15.26
N GLU A 473 19.40 25.03 -15.56
CA GLU A 473 18.63 25.74 -14.55
C GLU A 473 17.36 24.99 -14.21
N PHE A 474 17.18 24.67 -12.92
CA PHE A 474 15.95 24.11 -12.37
C PHE A 474 15.86 24.34 -10.86
N ALA A 475 14.67 24.19 -10.31
CA ALA A 475 14.46 24.14 -8.86
C ALA A 475 14.55 22.70 -8.37
N LEU A 476 15.38 22.44 -7.36
CA LEU A 476 15.41 21.18 -6.62
C LEU A 476 14.62 21.36 -5.32
N ALA A 477 13.50 20.66 -5.21
CA ALA A 477 12.60 20.68 -4.06
C ALA A 477 12.82 19.43 -3.20
N LEU A 478 13.46 19.59 -2.06
CA LEU A 478 13.79 18.53 -1.12
C LEU A 478 12.76 18.48 0.00
N ARG A 479 12.07 17.36 0.18
CA ARG A 479 11.10 17.20 1.27
C ARG A 479 11.77 17.34 2.63
N ILE A 480 11.15 18.10 3.53
CA ILE A 480 11.50 18.10 4.94
C ILE A 480 10.42 17.29 5.68
N PRO A 481 10.74 16.07 6.17
CA PRO A 481 9.76 15.22 6.82
C PRO A 481 9.12 15.90 8.05
N GLY A 482 7.81 15.76 8.23
CA GLY A 482 7.09 16.34 9.35
C GLY A 482 7.59 15.88 10.74
N TRP A 483 8.23 14.72 10.83
CA TRP A 483 8.86 14.23 12.06
C TRP A 483 10.22 14.91 12.36
N CYS A 484 10.87 15.53 11.36
CA CYS A 484 12.20 16.15 11.51
C CYS A 484 12.06 17.60 11.99
N LYS A 485 12.53 17.87 13.21
CA LYS A 485 12.45 19.22 13.81
C LYS A 485 13.66 20.11 13.50
N ARG A 486 14.81 19.51 13.19
CA ARG A 486 16.07 20.21 12.89
C ARG A 486 16.72 19.57 11.69
N TRP A 487 17.08 20.40 10.73
CA TRP A 487 17.76 19.98 9.52
C TRP A 487 18.77 21.04 9.06
N GLN A 488 19.71 20.65 8.26
CA GLN A 488 20.70 21.54 7.66
C GLN A 488 20.83 21.24 6.17
N LEU A 489 21.10 22.28 5.40
CA LEU A 489 21.28 22.18 3.95
C LEU A 489 22.58 22.85 3.54
N THR A 490 23.36 22.16 2.71
CA THR A 490 24.56 22.73 2.13
C THR A 490 24.58 22.54 0.61
N VAL A 491 25.15 23.50 -0.10
CA VAL A 491 25.45 23.42 -1.53
C VAL A 491 26.96 23.59 -1.70
N ASN A 492 27.61 22.62 -2.32
CA ASN A 492 29.07 22.60 -2.51
C ASN A 492 29.84 22.84 -1.20
N GLY A 493 29.38 22.22 -0.11
CA GLY A 493 29.97 22.31 1.21
C GLY A 493 29.75 23.63 1.96
N ARG A 494 28.95 24.54 1.41
CA ARG A 494 28.59 25.82 2.05
C ARG A 494 27.14 25.77 2.51
N ALA A 495 26.84 26.31 3.69
CA ALA A 495 25.47 26.44 4.16
C ALA A 495 24.63 27.19 3.11
N ALA A 496 23.45 26.68 2.82
CA ALA A 496 22.53 27.24 1.86
C ALA A 496 21.18 27.53 2.52
N GLU A 497 20.60 28.67 2.19
CA GLU A 497 19.22 28.99 2.50
C GLU A 497 18.33 28.48 1.37
N ALA A 498 17.14 27.95 1.72
CA ALA A 498 16.15 27.48 0.78
C ALA A 498 14.80 28.12 1.08
N GLU A 499 14.01 28.36 0.04
CA GLU A 499 12.62 28.75 0.20
C GLU A 499 11.82 27.54 0.72
N MET A 500 11.10 27.71 1.84
CA MET A 500 10.19 26.70 2.33
C MET A 500 8.83 26.84 1.66
N LYS A 501 8.43 25.83 0.87
CA LYS A 501 7.14 25.80 0.18
C LYS A 501 6.49 24.43 0.31
N ASP A 502 5.28 24.39 0.84
CA ASP A 502 4.48 23.16 1.00
C ASP A 502 5.23 22.00 1.68
N GLY A 503 6.17 22.33 2.61
CA GLY A 503 7.02 21.38 3.32
C GLY A 503 8.28 20.91 2.55
N TYR A 504 8.60 21.55 1.42
CA TYR A 504 9.84 21.34 0.69
C TYR A 504 10.80 22.52 0.87
N ALA A 505 12.08 22.22 1.04
CA ALA A 505 13.18 23.18 0.90
C ALA A 505 13.55 23.28 -0.58
N VAL A 506 13.28 24.42 -1.20
CA VAL A 506 13.42 24.66 -2.64
C VAL A 506 14.67 25.47 -2.93
N LEU A 507 15.56 24.91 -3.74
CA LEU A 507 16.77 25.54 -4.24
C LEU A 507 16.64 25.78 -5.74
N ARG A 508 16.64 27.01 -6.20
CA ARG A 508 16.61 27.37 -7.63
C ARG A 508 17.93 28.02 -8.03
N GLN A 509 18.64 27.40 -8.96
CA GLN A 509 19.85 27.96 -9.55
C GLN A 509 20.20 27.31 -10.89
N SER A 510 21.18 27.88 -11.59
CA SER A 510 21.83 27.27 -12.76
C SER A 510 22.88 26.28 -12.26
N TRP A 511 22.52 25.02 -12.27
CA TRP A 511 23.35 23.91 -11.77
C TRP A 511 24.47 23.59 -12.77
N GLN A 512 25.63 23.23 -12.23
CA GLN A 512 26.74 22.69 -12.97
C GLN A 512 26.91 21.20 -12.68
N ARG A 513 27.42 20.45 -13.65
CA ARG A 513 27.75 19.03 -13.41
C ARG A 513 28.77 18.91 -12.28
N GLY A 514 28.46 18.08 -11.30
CA GLY A 514 29.27 17.86 -10.10
C GLY A 514 28.88 18.73 -8.90
N ASP A 515 27.94 19.67 -9.05
CA ASP A 515 27.39 20.38 -7.90
C ASP A 515 26.78 19.38 -6.92
N THR A 516 27.01 19.62 -5.63
CA THR A 516 26.53 18.74 -4.56
C THR A 516 25.57 19.47 -3.64
N VAL A 517 24.49 18.81 -3.29
CA VAL A 517 23.52 19.27 -2.27
C VAL A 517 23.46 18.22 -1.18
N VAL A 518 23.67 18.63 0.07
CA VAL A 518 23.58 17.72 1.23
C VAL A 518 22.49 18.21 2.16
N LEU A 519 21.49 17.36 2.38
CA LEU A 519 20.45 17.53 3.38
C LEU A 519 20.78 16.64 4.59
N ALA A 520 20.94 17.24 5.76
CA ALA A 520 21.19 16.52 7.01
C ALA A 520 19.95 16.67 7.92
N LEU A 521 19.26 15.55 8.15
CA LEU A 521 18.07 15.43 9.00
C LEU A 521 18.46 14.92 10.39
N ASP A 522 18.11 15.65 11.44
CA ASP A 522 18.31 15.19 12.81
C ASP A 522 17.31 14.08 13.17
N MET A 523 17.79 12.89 13.52
CA MET A 523 17.01 11.67 13.73
C MET A 523 17.16 11.08 15.14
N PRO A 524 16.88 11.85 16.23
CA PRO A 524 16.87 11.26 17.57
C PRO A 524 15.71 10.26 17.72
N PRO A 525 15.81 9.28 18.62
CA PRO A 525 14.67 8.49 19.01
C PRO A 525 13.61 9.39 19.66
N ARG A 526 12.35 9.14 19.36
CA ARG A 526 11.21 9.99 19.76
C ARG A 526 10.16 9.17 20.50
N ARG A 527 9.51 9.84 21.44
CA ARG A 527 8.26 9.40 22.07
C ARG A 527 7.10 10.03 21.33
N ILE A 528 6.12 9.23 20.93
CA ILE A 528 4.93 9.67 20.21
C ILE A 528 3.72 9.40 21.10
N TYR A 529 2.87 10.39 21.26
CA TYR A 529 1.64 10.32 22.05
C TYR A 529 0.44 10.41 21.12
N ALA A 530 -0.57 9.58 21.37
CA ALA A 530 -1.83 9.67 20.67
C ALA A 530 -2.67 10.86 21.15
N ASP A 531 -3.63 11.29 20.32
CA ASP A 531 -4.69 12.21 20.75
C ASP A 531 -5.46 11.62 21.94
N ALA A 532 -5.84 12.46 22.91
CA ALA A 532 -6.53 12.01 24.12
C ALA A 532 -7.86 11.28 23.86
N ARG A 533 -8.45 11.44 22.67
CA ARG A 533 -9.65 10.72 22.23
C ARG A 533 -9.40 9.27 21.85
N VAL A 534 -8.15 8.88 21.58
CA VAL A 534 -7.79 7.47 21.29
C VAL A 534 -7.70 6.70 22.60
N ARG A 535 -8.79 6.06 22.99
CA ARG A 535 -8.92 5.38 24.29
C ARG A 535 -7.91 4.24 24.47
N ALA A 536 -7.61 3.52 23.40
CA ALA A 536 -6.70 2.37 23.45
C ALA A 536 -5.28 2.76 23.87
N ASP A 537 -4.87 3.99 23.61
CA ASP A 537 -3.50 4.48 23.83
C ASP A 537 -3.37 5.39 25.07
N ALA A 538 -4.43 5.50 25.86
CA ALA A 538 -4.42 6.31 27.07
C ALA A 538 -3.34 5.85 28.07
N GLY A 539 -2.42 6.74 28.45
CA GLY A 539 -1.28 6.45 29.34
C GLY A 539 -0.19 5.60 28.68
N CYS A 540 -0.19 5.53 27.35
CA CYS A 540 0.82 4.81 26.57
C CYS A 540 1.66 5.77 25.70
N VAL A 541 2.80 5.27 25.25
CA VAL A 541 3.72 5.95 24.34
C VAL A 541 4.19 4.96 23.27
N ALA A 542 4.22 5.40 22.02
CA ALA A 542 4.88 4.69 20.93
C ALA A 542 6.29 5.24 20.73
N LEU A 543 7.20 4.39 20.25
CA LEU A 543 8.59 4.74 19.97
C LEU A 543 8.83 4.83 18.47
N ALA A 544 9.57 5.85 18.04
CA ALA A 544 9.92 6.02 16.64
C ALA A 544 11.32 6.64 16.48
N ARG A 545 11.98 6.36 15.34
CA ARG A 545 13.19 7.04 14.91
C ARG A 545 13.13 7.26 13.39
N GLY A 546 13.30 8.50 12.96
CA GLY A 546 13.03 8.85 11.57
C GLY A 546 11.60 8.42 11.18
N PRO A 547 11.39 7.73 10.04
CA PRO A 547 10.10 7.22 9.61
C PRO A 547 9.68 5.92 10.31
N VAL A 548 10.61 5.22 10.95
CA VAL A 548 10.40 3.87 11.49
C VAL A 548 9.75 3.91 12.86
N VAL A 549 8.64 3.20 13.00
CA VAL A 549 7.97 2.89 14.27
C VAL A 549 8.61 1.65 14.87
N TYR A 550 8.68 1.58 16.19
CA TYR A 550 9.27 0.48 16.94
C TYR A 550 8.21 -0.21 17.80
N CYS A 551 8.40 -1.50 18.03
CA CYS A 551 7.57 -2.30 18.94
C CYS A 551 8.44 -3.12 19.90
N VAL A 552 7.87 -3.56 21.00
CA VAL A 552 8.49 -4.51 21.92
C VAL A 552 7.99 -5.91 21.63
N GLU A 553 8.88 -6.93 21.66
CA GLU A 553 8.54 -8.34 21.55
C GLU A 553 8.91 -9.09 22.85
N GLU A 554 8.17 -10.15 23.18
CA GLU A 554 8.49 -10.99 24.34
C GLU A 554 9.89 -11.61 24.28
N THR A 555 10.38 -11.89 23.09
CA THR A 555 11.73 -12.41 22.84
C THR A 555 12.82 -11.57 23.52
N ASP A 556 12.67 -10.24 23.52
CA ASP A 556 13.66 -9.32 24.11
C ASP A 556 13.29 -8.88 25.52
N ASN A 557 11.99 -8.90 25.83
CA ASN A 557 11.47 -8.23 27.03
C ASN A 557 10.82 -9.19 28.03
N GLY A 558 10.79 -10.51 27.74
CA GLY A 558 10.09 -11.50 28.57
C GLY A 558 8.56 -11.42 28.44
N GLY A 559 7.87 -12.40 28.99
CA GLY A 559 6.41 -12.54 28.90
C GLY A 559 5.64 -11.39 29.53
N ASN A 560 4.36 -11.29 29.17
CA ASN A 560 3.42 -10.28 29.66
C ASN A 560 3.92 -8.83 29.39
N LEU A 561 3.97 -8.43 28.13
CA LEU A 561 4.39 -7.08 27.74
C LEU A 561 3.51 -5.96 28.32
N ALA A 562 2.26 -6.27 28.70
CA ALA A 562 1.38 -5.34 29.39
C ALA A 562 1.87 -4.91 30.78
N ALA A 563 2.81 -5.66 31.37
CA ALA A 563 3.45 -5.32 32.64
C ALA A 563 4.62 -4.34 32.51
N LEU A 564 5.13 -4.10 31.31
CA LEU A 564 6.20 -3.13 31.08
C LEU A 564 5.73 -1.69 31.32
N ARG A 565 6.60 -0.89 31.92
CA ARG A 565 6.41 0.54 32.13
C ARG A 565 7.65 1.28 31.66
N LEU A 566 7.48 2.29 30.81
CA LEU A 566 8.56 3.14 30.34
C LEU A 566 8.46 4.51 31.02
N PRO A 567 9.20 4.76 32.11
CA PRO A 567 9.14 6.05 32.81
C PRO A 567 9.39 7.22 31.86
N ARG A 568 8.67 8.33 32.05
CA ARG A 568 8.84 9.56 31.21
C ARG A 568 10.25 10.09 31.24
N THR A 569 10.96 9.88 32.33
CA THR A 569 12.36 10.33 32.55
C THR A 569 13.39 9.44 31.89
N ALA A 570 13.03 8.20 31.51
CA ALA A 570 13.95 7.24 30.91
C ALA A 570 14.44 7.73 29.54
N GLN A 571 15.76 7.74 29.35
CA GLN A 571 16.40 8.16 28.11
C GLN A 571 16.37 7.04 27.09
N LEU A 572 15.92 7.33 25.86
CA LEU A 572 15.96 6.42 24.75
C LEU A 572 17.36 6.41 24.13
N ARG A 573 17.96 5.24 23.98
CA ARG A 573 19.28 5.03 23.34
C ARG A 573 19.11 4.23 22.05
N VAL A 574 19.85 4.63 21.02
CA VAL A 574 19.96 3.85 19.78
C VAL A 574 21.11 2.88 19.94
N CYS A 575 20.84 1.59 19.82
CA CYS A 575 21.85 0.54 19.87
C CYS A 575 22.03 -0.04 18.46
N PRO A 576 23.18 0.19 17.80
CA PRO A 576 23.46 -0.41 16.50
C PRO A 576 23.70 -1.92 16.62
N GLY A 577 23.50 -2.67 15.53
CA GLY A 577 23.81 -4.09 15.46
C GLY A 577 22.87 -4.96 16.30
N GLY A 578 21.55 -4.78 16.15
CA GLY A 578 20.53 -5.64 16.75
C GLY A 578 20.63 -7.11 16.31
N ASP A 579 19.63 -7.91 16.65
CA ASP A 579 19.58 -9.36 16.34
C ASP A 579 19.82 -9.61 14.83
N ALA A 580 20.78 -10.47 14.51
CA ALA A 580 21.12 -10.82 13.12
C ALA A 580 19.93 -11.44 12.36
N ARG A 581 19.00 -12.13 13.05
CA ARG A 581 17.76 -12.66 12.47
C ARG A 581 16.82 -11.56 11.97
N LEU A 582 16.99 -10.34 12.47
CA LEU A 582 16.27 -9.14 12.01
C LEU A 582 17.09 -8.27 11.05
N GLY A 583 18.18 -8.81 10.49
CA GLY A 583 19.08 -8.10 9.60
C GLY A 583 20.06 -7.15 10.30
N GLY A 584 20.26 -7.28 11.62
CA GLY A 584 21.18 -6.44 12.39
C GLY A 584 20.77 -4.95 12.47
N VAL A 585 19.49 -4.64 12.28
CA VAL A 585 18.96 -3.27 12.28
C VAL A 585 19.09 -2.61 13.65
N PRO A 586 19.22 -1.26 13.74
CA PRO A 586 19.29 -0.55 15.01
C PRO A 586 18.05 -0.78 15.86
N VAL A 587 18.25 -1.04 17.16
CA VAL A 587 17.19 -1.17 18.16
C VAL A 587 17.18 0.03 19.10
N LEU A 588 16.06 0.27 19.78
CA LEU A 588 15.95 1.27 20.82
C LEU A 588 15.96 0.61 22.19
N GLN A 589 16.72 1.15 23.13
CA GLN A 589 16.76 0.67 24.51
C GLN A 589 16.51 1.81 25.50
N ALA A 590 15.90 1.48 26.63
CA ALA A 590 15.69 2.37 27.75
C ALA A 590 15.61 1.61 29.08
N GLU A 591 15.93 2.28 30.17
CA GLU A 591 15.61 1.81 31.52
C GLU A 591 14.09 1.77 31.68
N ALA A 592 13.57 0.69 32.21
CA ALA A 592 12.15 0.43 32.32
C ALA A 592 11.83 -0.28 33.65
N LEU A 593 10.54 -0.36 33.97
CA LEU A 593 10.06 -1.10 35.12
C LEU A 593 9.13 -2.22 34.63
N ARG A 594 9.10 -3.33 35.37
CA ARG A 594 8.15 -4.41 35.20
C ARG A 594 7.30 -4.58 36.43
N LEU A 595 5.99 -4.57 36.27
CA LEU A 595 5.06 -4.90 37.34
C LEU A 595 5.11 -6.42 37.59
N LEU A 596 5.25 -6.81 38.85
CA LEU A 596 5.29 -8.22 39.23
C LEU A 596 3.87 -8.75 39.51
N PRO A 597 3.58 -10.02 39.13
CA PRO A 597 2.31 -10.65 39.46
C PRO A 597 2.14 -10.78 40.97
N GLY A 598 0.94 -10.88 41.45
CA GLY A 598 0.60 -11.22 42.83
C GLY A 598 -0.17 -12.51 42.91
N ASP A 599 -0.38 -12.99 44.14
CA ASP A 599 -1.09 -14.25 44.43
C ASP A 599 -2.60 -14.13 44.29
N THR A 600 -3.16 -12.91 44.24
CA THR A 600 -4.58 -12.63 44.12
C THR A 600 -4.89 -11.80 42.89
N LEU A 601 -6.09 -11.99 42.30
CA LEU A 601 -6.53 -11.27 41.11
C LEU A 601 -6.70 -9.77 41.39
N TYR A 602 -7.24 -9.42 42.55
CA TYR A 602 -7.43 -8.03 42.99
C TYR A 602 -6.79 -7.83 44.35
N ARG A 603 -6.21 -6.63 44.57
CA ARG A 603 -5.55 -6.24 45.81
C ARG A 603 -5.66 -4.74 46.05
N ASP A 604 -5.58 -4.30 47.29
CA ASP A 604 -5.63 -2.87 47.65
C ASP A 604 -4.27 -2.16 47.45
N GLU A 605 -3.20 -2.94 47.38
CA GLU A 605 -1.83 -2.42 47.22
C GLU A 605 -1.40 -2.44 45.74
N PRO A 606 -0.63 -1.44 45.26
CA PRO A 606 -0.08 -1.45 43.91
C PRO A 606 0.86 -2.63 43.70
N PRO A 607 1.00 -3.17 42.47
CA PRO A 607 1.95 -4.21 42.13
C PRO A 607 3.39 -3.81 42.49
N ALA A 608 4.16 -4.76 43.04
CA ALA A 608 5.60 -4.59 43.17
C ALA A 608 6.23 -4.37 41.79
N GLN A 609 7.34 -3.63 41.78
CA GLN A 609 8.05 -3.27 40.54
C GLN A 609 9.48 -3.79 40.58
N GLN A 610 9.97 -4.18 39.42
CA GLN A 610 11.36 -4.59 39.21
C GLN A 610 11.95 -3.75 38.08
N GLU A 611 13.17 -3.28 38.27
CA GLU A 611 13.94 -2.62 37.22
C GLU A 611 14.27 -3.63 36.09
N THR A 612 14.19 -3.15 34.86
CA THR A 612 14.48 -3.93 33.66
C THR A 612 14.96 -3.00 32.55
N THR A 613 15.44 -3.58 31.47
CA THR A 613 15.71 -2.85 30.23
C THR A 613 14.61 -3.16 29.22
N LEU A 614 13.99 -2.13 28.66
CA LEU A 614 13.12 -2.25 27.50
C LEU A 614 14.00 -2.26 26.24
N THR A 615 13.77 -3.23 25.37
CA THR A 615 14.35 -3.29 24.01
C THR A 615 13.22 -3.28 22.99
N ALA A 616 13.24 -2.30 22.08
CA ALA A 616 12.28 -2.18 21.00
C ALA A 616 12.96 -2.35 19.64
N VAL A 617 12.34 -3.13 18.76
CA VAL A 617 12.79 -3.43 17.39
C VAL A 617 11.92 -2.68 16.38
N PRO A 618 12.40 -2.43 15.15
CA PRO A 618 11.56 -1.86 14.09
C PRO A 618 10.29 -2.68 13.86
N TYR A 619 9.14 -2.02 13.81
CA TYR A 619 7.84 -2.69 13.68
C TYR A 619 7.76 -3.63 12.48
N TYR A 620 8.33 -3.26 11.33
CA TYR A 620 8.29 -4.13 10.15
C TYR A 620 9.05 -5.46 10.33
N THR A 621 9.89 -5.58 11.37
CA THR A 621 10.69 -6.80 11.65
C THR A 621 10.03 -7.75 12.65
N TRP A 622 8.93 -7.37 13.30
CA TRP A 622 8.32 -8.22 14.32
C TRP A 622 7.82 -9.57 13.78
N GLY A 623 7.72 -10.57 14.62
CA GLY A 623 7.25 -11.91 14.25
C GLY A 623 8.18 -12.71 13.35
N ASN A 624 9.45 -12.27 13.15
CA ASN A 624 10.45 -13.00 12.38
C ASN A 624 11.30 -13.97 13.22
N ARG A 625 11.14 -13.95 14.54
CA ARG A 625 11.91 -14.78 15.49
C ARG A 625 11.09 -15.89 16.14
N GLY A 626 9.91 -16.18 15.61
CA GLY A 626 8.96 -17.16 16.12
C GLY A 626 7.71 -16.50 16.73
N PRO A 627 6.74 -17.31 17.17
CA PRO A 627 5.53 -16.80 17.82
C PRO A 627 5.86 -16.20 19.20
N GLY A 628 5.18 -15.13 19.55
CA GLY A 628 5.31 -14.43 20.83
C GLY A 628 4.42 -13.19 20.88
N GLY A 629 4.32 -12.57 22.06
CA GLY A 629 3.66 -11.29 22.21
C GLY A 629 4.41 -10.16 21.55
N MET A 630 3.69 -9.18 21.05
CA MET A 630 4.22 -7.95 20.49
C MET A 630 3.37 -6.75 20.93
N ARG A 631 3.97 -5.59 21.11
CA ARG A 631 3.26 -4.38 21.45
C ARG A 631 3.95 -3.11 20.92
N VAL A 632 3.19 -2.24 20.26
CA VAL A 632 3.66 -0.92 19.78
C VAL A 632 3.52 0.13 20.89
N TRP A 633 2.38 0.21 21.53
CA TRP A 633 2.08 1.19 22.56
C TRP A 633 2.44 0.68 23.96
N VAL A 634 3.50 1.21 24.54
CA VAL A 634 4.01 0.83 25.86
C VAL A 634 3.47 1.79 26.91
N ARG A 635 3.04 1.28 28.07
CA ARG A 635 2.55 2.10 29.18
C ARG A 635 3.69 2.91 29.84
N GLU A 636 3.39 4.16 30.22
CA GLU A 636 4.31 5.01 31.02
C GLU A 636 4.19 4.77 32.53
#